data_13894b20e890173e8d6301457e016035
#
_entry.id   13894b20e890173e8d6301457e016035
#
_cell.length_a   1.000
_cell.length_b   1.000
_cell.length_c   1.000
_cell.angle_alpha   90.00
_cell.angle_beta   90.00
_cell.angle_gamma   90.00
#
_symmetry.space_group_name_H-M   'P 1'
#
loop_
_entity.id
_entity.type
_entity.pdbx_description
1 polymer ?
#
loop_
_entity_poly.entity_id
_entity_poly.type
_entity_poly.pdbx_seq_one_letter_code
_entity_poly.pdbx_strand_id
1 'polypeptide(L)'
;MTKGKLTPLALAIGFALCGTAFAGQNWNAFIDDNRTFDKTETITSDKATVVGTGVGVGSYPITLQIAPDAELTLINTSTGNSLAPVVSLGAKDITFTGGKLILHRDEEWIGRDDNHYSPNYGNPGYSTIIQAAYPATLTFDTSDTVIEGTEYNGIFAHKNANIIFTNGFTLNIDRSQMTTDRDVTGIILQQEGTVTTTSADIHLTAGDNDVGLTGVFAGYGGNFSANRLNMELNGRNVSTLQALYGLYSIDAQGYPIGNEITIAGPTTITLQDAPKGNSYALALISERNHSFAGKTQITVKNSAKGYGLYTNRKVDFADDLQMDFSGNENAWGVVAYGNSKVAAKAVSLNMRDGGNYAIWLKDSAQTTIDESLTTNADYAAFGQNNSIVDVKKNFVTTAESSLVAENDAQIRINSTGAGKVQFSGFTEITDNGQISLTIGSGAAGEDSYWNVTDFSALTGLTVAANASLNFLLTPELLGNLAADGAIVTVTGAPVLLHSATQGVSTITLSGIGLALNAGDEVRLINSEKGIALDEVNNLLAAGDSLDELKGDLKVEHIASLSRVQESDLTKDDYDLSMKTDELLIATIKEKAPAPTPDPDPDPVPEPDRPSSDKVNDQTNALMQSSIAAAATMFAADELLIDTTMKSRQGVRQTGPFAAARVGRYDLDVRGDLETNVISGLLGYAVNLQGSEIGAFVEMGHGTYDTKTAAASPLGKIRGDGKHNYVGLGVYGNYTTPWEWLHFTGYVKGGWLRNEFSAPIAGVSVDFDRTSNYWGAHLGMYGEVQAAEKIKNRTFLNYFYDGRESESYEASGSSAVAGARFHFDALNVHRVQAGSLFEYQHSSALRPYAAVTYEYAFKADAEGSARDHIGTLAMNGTDLEGSTGILSLGWTFMNRAKTFEFDGGVNGYVGVRKGVSAQLQAAWKF
;
A
#
# COMPACT_ATOMS: atom_id res chain seq x y z
N MET A 1 3.69 9.49 9.87
CA MET A 1 3.42 10.93 9.60
C MET A 1 2.53 11.02 8.38
N THR A 2 1.39 11.62 8.56
CA THR A 2 0.35 11.88 7.57
C THR A 2 0.93 12.26 6.22
N LYS A 3 0.42 11.66 5.14
CA LYS A 3 0.50 12.25 3.80
C LYS A 3 0.01 13.69 3.93
N GLY A 4 0.93 14.64 4.01
CA GLY A 4 0.56 16.04 3.97
C GLY A 4 -0.21 16.26 2.69
N LYS A 5 -1.49 16.55 2.80
CA LYS A 5 -2.28 17.06 1.70
C LYS A 5 -1.49 18.23 1.12
N LEU A 6 -0.93 18.08 -0.07
CA LEU A 6 -0.76 19.18 -1.00
C LEU A 6 -2.16 19.53 -1.49
N THR A 7 -2.95 19.90 -0.57
CA THR A 7 -4.17 20.65 -0.75
C THR A 7 -3.84 22.07 -0.34
N PRO A 8 -4.40 22.85 -0.81
CA PRO A 8 -4.74 24.04 -1.51
C PRO A 8 -3.68 25.13 -1.52
N LEU A 9 -2.54 25.02 -0.85
CA LEU A 9 -1.59 26.13 -0.86
C LEU A 9 -0.92 26.35 -2.24
N ALA A 10 -0.72 25.28 -3.02
CA ALA A 10 -0.27 25.42 -4.41
C ALA A 10 -1.41 25.81 -5.35
N LEU A 11 -2.66 25.42 -5.05
CA LEU A 11 -3.84 25.90 -5.79
C LEU A 11 -4.25 27.31 -5.34
N ALA A 12 -4.18 27.65 -4.04
CA ALA A 12 -4.51 28.97 -3.54
C ALA A 12 -3.57 30.08 -4.05
N ILE A 13 -2.32 29.75 -4.38
CA ILE A 13 -1.41 30.72 -5.02
C ILE A 13 -1.79 30.93 -6.51
N GLY A 14 -2.42 29.95 -7.16
CA GLY A 14 -2.92 30.06 -8.54
C GLY A 14 -4.25 30.81 -8.66
N PHE A 15 -5.12 30.71 -7.70
CA PHE A 15 -6.47 31.33 -7.75
C PHE A 15 -6.57 32.73 -7.13
N ALA A 16 -5.63 33.16 -6.31
CA ALA A 16 -5.62 34.51 -5.73
C ALA A 16 -5.35 35.64 -6.74
N LEU A 17 -5.14 35.35 -8.03
CA LEU A 17 -4.87 36.32 -9.06
C LEU A 17 -5.97 36.51 -10.11
N CYS A 18 -7.11 35.83 -9.98
CA CYS A 18 -8.32 36.06 -10.82
C CYS A 18 -9.56 36.31 -9.95
N GLY A 19 -9.42 37.08 -8.90
CA GLY A 19 -10.55 37.44 -8.04
C GLY A 19 -11.26 38.70 -8.55
N THR A 20 -12.26 38.55 -9.38
CA THR A 20 -13.44 39.39 -9.24
C THR A 20 -14.36 38.68 -8.26
N ALA A 21 -14.38 39.17 -7.03
CA ALA A 21 -15.38 38.73 -6.07
C ALA A 21 -16.76 39.07 -6.62
N PHE A 22 -17.49 38.08 -7.10
CA PHE A 22 -18.92 38.21 -7.29
C PHE A 22 -19.53 38.19 -5.89
N ALA A 23 -20.20 39.28 -5.53
CA ALA A 23 -20.95 39.40 -4.29
C ALA A 23 -22.04 38.31 -4.31
N GLY A 24 -21.93 37.33 -3.43
CA GLY A 24 -22.97 36.35 -3.18
C GLY A 24 -24.26 37.08 -2.78
N GLN A 25 -25.38 36.68 -3.36
CA GLN A 25 -26.69 37.18 -2.94
C GLN A 25 -27.12 36.36 -1.72
N ASN A 26 -27.25 37.00 -0.55
CA ASN A 26 -27.88 36.41 0.62
C ASN A 26 -29.38 36.37 0.42
N TRP A 27 -29.92 35.17 0.24
CA TRP A 27 -31.35 34.95 0.14
C TRP A 27 -31.85 34.37 1.45
N ASN A 28 -32.68 35.11 2.19
CA ASN A 28 -33.40 34.59 3.36
C ASN A 28 -34.59 33.72 2.95
N ALA A 29 -34.57 33.14 1.76
CA ALA A 29 -35.72 32.48 1.18
C ALA A 29 -35.43 30.99 0.93
N PHE A 30 -36.30 30.19 1.44
CA PHE A 30 -36.51 28.81 1.06
C PHE A 30 -36.85 28.71 -0.42
N ILE A 31 -36.15 27.89 -1.19
CA ILE A 31 -36.45 27.64 -2.61
C ILE A 31 -37.43 26.45 -2.63
N ASP A 32 -38.64 26.73 -3.04
CA ASP A 32 -39.77 25.79 -3.16
C ASP A 32 -40.46 25.81 -4.53
N ASP A 33 -39.84 26.44 -5.53
CA ASP A 33 -40.30 26.58 -6.89
C ASP A 33 -39.22 26.23 -7.93
N ASN A 34 -39.64 26.09 -9.21
CA ASN A 34 -38.74 25.88 -10.34
C ASN A 34 -37.89 27.11 -10.61
N ARG A 35 -36.59 26.92 -10.78
CA ARG A 35 -35.66 28.03 -11.08
C ARG A 35 -34.61 27.61 -12.07
N THR A 36 -34.11 28.62 -12.81
CA THR A 36 -32.98 28.50 -13.72
C THR A 36 -31.86 29.44 -13.28
N PHE A 37 -30.64 28.93 -13.22
CA PHE A 37 -29.41 29.65 -12.88
C PHE A 37 -28.54 29.73 -14.12
N ASP A 38 -28.55 30.88 -14.78
CA ASP A 38 -27.84 31.11 -16.04
C ASP A 38 -26.36 31.45 -15.86
N LYS A 39 -25.91 31.65 -14.64
CA LYS A 39 -24.55 32.02 -14.26
C LYS A 39 -24.18 31.42 -12.90
N THR A 40 -22.89 31.42 -12.57
CA THR A 40 -22.41 31.01 -11.26
C THR A 40 -23.04 31.87 -10.16
N GLU A 41 -23.69 31.23 -9.21
CA GLU A 41 -24.35 31.83 -8.05
C GLU A 41 -24.08 31.10 -6.75
N THR A 42 -24.03 31.86 -5.65
CA THR A 42 -23.97 31.33 -4.29
C THR A 42 -25.21 31.77 -3.53
N ILE A 43 -25.93 30.81 -2.94
CA ILE A 43 -27.13 31.07 -2.13
C ILE A 43 -26.86 30.60 -0.72
N THR A 44 -26.98 31.50 0.24
CA THR A 44 -26.75 31.22 1.68
C THR A 44 -28.04 31.39 2.47
N SER A 45 -28.37 30.44 3.32
CA SER A 45 -29.47 30.53 4.28
C SER A 45 -28.96 30.39 5.71
N ASP A 46 -29.45 31.26 6.61
CA ASP A 46 -29.10 31.28 8.03
C ASP A 46 -30.24 30.79 8.97
N LYS A 47 -31.39 30.42 8.41
CA LYS A 47 -32.59 30.15 9.20
C LYS A 47 -33.33 28.85 8.87
N ALA A 48 -33.15 28.33 7.67
CA ALA A 48 -33.92 27.18 7.20
C ALA A 48 -33.17 26.42 6.12
N THR A 49 -33.68 25.28 5.72
CA THR A 49 -33.28 24.54 4.53
C THR A 49 -33.18 25.46 3.33
N VAL A 50 -32.08 25.34 2.55
CA VAL A 50 -31.89 26.21 1.38
C VAL A 50 -32.86 25.83 0.26
N VAL A 51 -32.99 24.52 -0.01
CA VAL A 51 -33.94 23.96 -0.98
C VAL A 51 -34.78 22.87 -0.34
N GLY A 52 -36.08 22.90 -0.48
CA GLY A 52 -36.88 21.81 0.09
C GLY A 52 -38.37 21.84 -0.24
N THR A 53 -38.98 20.69 -0.02
CA THR A 53 -40.42 20.50 -0.12
C THR A 53 -40.99 20.17 1.27
N GLY A 54 -41.77 21.06 1.87
CA GLY A 54 -42.35 20.84 3.18
C GLY A 54 -43.67 20.03 3.16
N VAL A 55 -44.03 19.41 4.28
CA VAL A 55 -45.37 18.84 4.47
C VAL A 55 -46.38 20.01 4.56
N GLY A 56 -47.12 20.24 3.50
CA GLY A 56 -48.17 21.29 3.45
C GLY A 56 -47.82 22.54 2.61
N VAL A 57 -46.64 22.62 2.02
CA VAL A 57 -46.27 23.74 1.14
C VAL A 57 -45.89 23.16 -0.23
N GLY A 58 -46.51 23.68 -1.30
CA GLY A 58 -46.21 23.35 -2.71
C GLY A 58 -46.75 22.00 -3.19
N SER A 59 -47.66 21.98 -4.13
CA SER A 59 -48.26 20.74 -4.64
C SER A 59 -47.50 20.09 -5.81
N TYR A 60 -46.33 20.63 -6.22
CA TYR A 60 -45.68 20.26 -7.48
C TYR A 60 -44.23 19.85 -7.24
N PRO A 61 -43.67 18.97 -8.10
CA PRO A 61 -42.24 18.70 -8.15
C PRO A 61 -41.45 19.98 -8.47
N ILE A 62 -40.23 20.08 -7.95
CA ILE A 62 -39.32 21.22 -8.16
C ILE A 62 -38.20 20.82 -9.10
N THR A 63 -37.90 21.65 -10.10
CA THR A 63 -36.73 21.50 -10.93
C THR A 63 -35.85 22.75 -10.85
N LEU A 64 -34.57 22.56 -10.52
CA LEU A 64 -33.53 23.58 -10.48
C LEU A 64 -32.57 23.32 -11.62
N GLN A 65 -32.56 24.20 -12.61
CA GLN A 65 -31.70 24.07 -13.78
C GLN A 65 -30.50 24.99 -13.67
N ILE A 66 -29.31 24.44 -13.83
CA ILE A 66 -28.04 25.16 -13.82
C ILE A 66 -27.49 25.16 -15.23
N ALA A 67 -27.12 26.33 -15.76
CA ALA A 67 -26.55 26.42 -17.11
C ALA A 67 -25.27 25.52 -17.17
N PRO A 68 -24.95 24.92 -18.34
CA PRO A 68 -23.88 23.93 -18.45
C PRO A 68 -22.50 24.41 -17.96
N ASP A 69 -22.21 25.71 -18.12
CA ASP A 69 -20.93 26.32 -17.72
C ASP A 69 -21.04 27.10 -16.39
N ALA A 70 -22.15 26.95 -15.64
CA ALA A 70 -22.37 27.62 -14.38
C ALA A 70 -22.18 26.68 -13.19
N GLU A 71 -21.90 27.30 -12.05
CA GLU A 71 -21.82 26.62 -10.76
C GLU A 71 -22.84 27.20 -9.80
N LEU A 72 -23.64 26.35 -9.15
CA LEU A 72 -24.57 26.76 -8.10
C LEU A 72 -24.02 26.25 -6.76
N THR A 73 -23.70 27.16 -5.85
CA THR A 73 -23.31 26.84 -4.49
C THR A 73 -24.45 27.14 -3.53
N LEU A 74 -24.91 26.14 -2.78
CA LEU A 74 -25.92 26.26 -1.74
C LEU A 74 -25.28 26.08 -0.37
N ILE A 75 -25.34 27.11 0.47
CA ILE A 75 -24.72 27.13 1.78
C ILE A 75 -25.77 27.27 2.87
N ASN A 76 -25.75 26.38 3.85
CA ASN A 76 -26.56 26.54 5.05
C ASN A 76 -25.65 26.93 6.23
N THR A 77 -25.90 28.11 6.78
CA THR A 77 -25.19 28.67 7.95
C THR A 77 -26.12 28.77 9.17
N SER A 78 -27.25 28.04 9.18
CA SER A 78 -28.19 28.12 10.29
C SER A 78 -27.57 27.63 11.61
N THR A 79 -27.73 28.46 12.63
CA THR A 79 -27.21 28.22 13.99
C THR A 79 -28.32 27.85 14.96
N GLY A 80 -28.03 27.12 16.02
CA GLY A 80 -28.96 26.81 17.09
C GLY A 80 -29.82 25.56 16.87
N ASN A 81 -31.03 25.48 17.42
CA ASN A 81 -31.90 24.31 17.41
C ASN A 81 -32.48 23.94 16.03
N SER A 82 -32.08 24.58 14.98
CA SER A 82 -32.54 24.31 13.62
C SER A 82 -31.70 23.22 13.00
N LEU A 83 -32.21 22.00 12.92
CA LEU A 83 -31.62 20.86 12.23
C LEU A 83 -31.83 20.95 10.71
N ALA A 84 -31.75 22.14 10.13
CA ALA A 84 -32.08 22.40 8.75
C ALA A 84 -30.97 21.93 7.80
N PRO A 85 -31.17 20.93 6.93
CA PRO A 85 -30.24 20.52 5.89
C PRO A 85 -30.09 21.58 4.79
N VAL A 86 -29.08 21.45 3.93
CA VAL A 86 -28.98 22.27 2.72
C VAL A 86 -30.14 21.91 1.77
N VAL A 87 -30.36 20.61 1.55
CA VAL A 87 -31.48 20.09 0.76
C VAL A 87 -32.36 19.18 1.61
N SER A 88 -33.66 19.46 1.67
CA SER A 88 -34.64 18.63 2.39
C SER A 88 -35.77 18.18 1.45
N LEU A 89 -35.85 16.87 1.21
CA LEU A 89 -36.91 16.24 0.44
C LEU A 89 -38.08 15.88 1.37
N GLY A 90 -39.20 16.55 1.20
CA GLY A 90 -40.49 16.18 1.77
C GLY A 90 -41.24 15.19 0.88
N ALA A 91 -42.56 15.41 0.72
CA ALA A 91 -43.42 14.51 -0.06
C ALA A 91 -43.43 14.74 -1.59
N LYS A 92 -42.54 15.52 -2.13
CA LYS A 92 -42.49 15.89 -3.57
C LYS A 92 -41.08 15.77 -4.10
N ASP A 93 -40.96 15.38 -5.36
CA ASP A 93 -39.68 15.21 -6.04
C ASP A 93 -38.93 16.54 -6.22
N ILE A 94 -37.60 16.47 -6.10
CA ILE A 94 -36.69 17.59 -6.41
C ILE A 94 -35.67 17.08 -7.44
N THR A 95 -35.47 17.89 -8.50
CA THR A 95 -34.48 17.56 -9.52
C THR A 95 -33.53 18.74 -9.71
N PHE A 96 -32.24 18.51 -9.67
CA PHE A 96 -31.18 19.42 -10.10
C PHE A 96 -30.65 18.94 -11.44
N THR A 97 -30.51 19.85 -12.41
CA THR A 97 -30.02 19.52 -13.77
C THR A 97 -28.96 20.49 -14.25
N GLY A 98 -28.06 20.01 -15.10
CA GLY A 98 -27.14 20.86 -15.86
C GLY A 98 -25.75 21.01 -15.25
N GLY A 99 -25.32 22.23 -14.94
CA GLY A 99 -23.98 22.58 -14.51
C GLY A 99 -23.52 21.97 -13.17
N LYS A 100 -22.51 22.55 -12.58
CA LYS A 100 -21.95 22.06 -11.30
C LYS A 100 -22.78 22.51 -10.11
N LEU A 101 -22.97 21.62 -9.14
CA LEU A 101 -23.66 21.89 -7.87
C LEU A 101 -22.72 21.64 -6.68
N ILE A 102 -22.64 22.60 -5.77
CA ILE A 102 -21.94 22.48 -4.50
C ILE A 102 -22.94 22.65 -3.36
N LEU A 103 -23.00 21.69 -2.45
CA LEU A 103 -23.80 21.71 -1.24
C LEU A 103 -22.85 21.78 -0.04
N HIS A 104 -22.89 22.89 0.69
CA HIS A 104 -21.97 23.17 1.78
C HIS A 104 -22.67 23.42 3.09
N ARG A 105 -22.19 22.76 4.17
CA ARG A 105 -22.64 23.01 5.53
C ARG A 105 -21.54 22.72 6.54
N ASP A 106 -21.30 23.72 7.41
CA ASP A 106 -20.42 23.57 8.55
C ASP A 106 -21.21 23.31 9.84
N GLU A 107 -20.66 22.49 10.73
CA GLU A 107 -21.18 22.34 12.07
C GLU A 107 -20.89 23.61 12.88
N GLU A 108 -21.95 24.29 13.34
CA GLU A 108 -21.81 25.36 14.33
C GLU A 108 -22.37 24.88 15.67
N TRP A 109 -21.48 24.62 16.62
CA TRP A 109 -21.85 24.10 17.93
C TRP A 109 -22.36 25.21 18.86
N ILE A 110 -23.61 25.09 19.36
CA ILE A 110 -24.09 25.83 20.52
C ILE A 110 -24.63 24.82 21.55
N GLY A 111 -23.76 24.40 22.44
CA GLY A 111 -24.04 23.93 23.79
C GLY A 111 -25.31 23.11 24.05
N ARG A 112 -25.48 21.95 23.48
CA ARG A 112 -26.36 20.93 23.97
C ARG A 112 -25.61 19.63 24.22
N ASP A 113 -25.62 19.16 25.48
CA ASP A 113 -25.32 17.81 25.90
C ASP A 113 -26.38 16.85 25.33
N ASP A 114 -26.38 16.58 24.05
CA ASP A 114 -27.20 15.54 23.46
C ASP A 114 -26.38 14.25 23.45
N ASN A 115 -26.62 13.49 24.52
CA ASN A 115 -26.13 12.15 24.76
C ASN A 115 -26.11 11.28 23.52
N HIS A 116 -24.93 10.70 23.28
CA HIS A 116 -24.67 9.45 22.60
C HIS A 116 -25.69 9.00 21.58
N TYR A 117 -25.31 9.17 20.33
CA TYR A 117 -25.97 8.48 19.26
C TYR A 117 -25.68 6.97 19.35
N SER A 118 -26.67 6.23 19.84
CA SER A 118 -26.84 4.82 19.52
C SER A 118 -27.59 4.77 18.19
N PRO A 119 -27.18 3.94 17.20
CA PRO A 119 -27.92 3.78 15.94
C PRO A 119 -29.33 3.22 16.13
N ASN A 120 -29.91 3.31 17.32
CA ASN A 120 -31.21 2.83 17.69
C ASN A 120 -32.22 3.97 17.66
N TYR A 121 -33.12 3.88 16.67
CA TYR A 121 -34.49 4.33 16.66
C TYR A 121 -34.89 5.76 16.24
N GLY A 122 -35.33 5.87 14.99
CA GLY A 122 -36.63 6.45 14.65
C GLY A 122 -36.87 7.94 14.87
N ASN A 123 -35.91 8.76 15.19
CA ASN A 123 -36.14 10.16 15.41
C ASN A 123 -35.52 11.02 14.27
N PRO A 124 -36.30 11.84 13.53
CA PRO A 124 -35.82 12.64 12.38
C PRO A 124 -35.02 13.88 12.79
N GLY A 125 -34.23 13.78 13.83
CA GLY A 125 -33.47 14.90 14.40
C GLY A 125 -31.98 14.94 13.99
N TYR A 126 -31.62 14.42 12.80
CA TYR A 126 -30.21 14.40 12.38
C TYR A 126 -29.80 15.70 11.68
N SER A 127 -28.71 16.27 12.08
CA SER A 127 -28.07 17.33 11.34
C SER A 127 -27.34 16.70 10.15
N THR A 128 -27.77 17.03 8.94
CA THR A 128 -27.29 16.45 7.68
C THR A 128 -27.12 17.53 6.62
N ILE A 129 -26.31 17.28 5.60
CA ILE A 129 -26.22 18.18 4.44
C ILE A 129 -27.41 17.93 3.51
N ILE A 130 -27.74 16.66 3.25
CA ILE A 130 -28.91 16.26 2.45
C ILE A 130 -29.80 15.37 3.30
N GLN A 131 -31.09 15.70 3.38
CA GLN A 131 -32.11 14.90 4.05
C GLN A 131 -33.28 14.54 3.11
N ALA A 132 -33.54 13.25 2.95
CA ALA A 132 -34.69 12.74 2.25
C ALA A 132 -35.48 11.80 3.20
N ALA A 133 -36.64 12.24 3.69
CA ALA A 133 -37.35 11.56 4.79
C ALA A 133 -38.74 11.05 4.44
N TYR A 134 -39.19 11.10 3.19
CA TYR A 134 -40.51 10.68 2.73
C TYR A 134 -40.39 9.97 1.35
N PRO A 135 -41.43 9.18 0.97
CA PRO A 135 -41.48 8.51 -0.33
C PRO A 135 -41.53 9.50 -1.51
N ALA A 136 -40.35 10.00 -1.90
CA ALA A 136 -40.19 10.92 -3.01
C ALA A 136 -38.75 10.76 -3.56
N THR A 137 -38.47 11.31 -4.76
CA THR A 137 -37.19 11.17 -5.44
C THR A 137 -36.44 12.50 -5.45
N LEU A 138 -35.19 12.46 -5.02
CA LEU A 138 -34.25 13.56 -5.17
C LEU A 138 -33.23 13.18 -6.24
N THR A 139 -33.24 13.90 -7.36
CA THR A 139 -32.37 13.60 -8.50
C THR A 139 -31.33 14.70 -8.70
N PHE A 140 -30.07 14.30 -8.81
CA PHE A 140 -28.94 15.13 -9.18
C PHE A 140 -28.45 14.71 -10.59
N ASP A 141 -28.95 15.41 -11.61
CA ASP A 141 -28.55 15.27 -13.02
C ASP A 141 -27.65 16.44 -13.42
N THR A 142 -26.70 16.77 -12.58
CA THR A 142 -25.72 17.84 -12.76
C THR A 142 -24.42 17.28 -13.33
N SER A 143 -23.61 18.13 -13.96
CA SER A 143 -22.31 17.71 -14.51
C SER A 143 -21.33 17.25 -13.43
N ASP A 144 -21.43 17.84 -12.23
CA ASP A 144 -20.64 17.50 -11.04
C ASP A 144 -21.46 17.89 -9.80
N THR A 145 -21.49 17.01 -8.79
CA THR A 145 -22.13 17.29 -7.50
C THR A 145 -21.11 17.13 -6.38
N VAL A 146 -20.85 18.22 -5.66
CA VAL A 146 -19.96 18.24 -4.50
C VAL A 146 -20.78 18.50 -3.24
N ILE A 147 -20.59 17.64 -2.24
CA ILE A 147 -21.23 17.71 -0.91
C ILE A 147 -20.10 17.85 0.09
N GLU A 148 -20.04 18.97 0.80
CA GLU A 148 -18.87 19.27 1.64
C GLU A 148 -19.20 20.02 2.91
N GLY A 149 -18.27 19.99 3.88
CA GLY A 149 -18.35 20.77 5.11
C GLY A 149 -17.76 20.04 6.32
N THR A 150 -18.11 20.53 7.51
CA THR A 150 -17.70 19.96 8.80
C THR A 150 -18.85 19.27 9.53
N GLU A 151 -20.02 19.15 8.89
CA GLU A 151 -21.20 18.47 9.47
C GLU A 151 -20.89 16.99 9.73
N TYR A 152 -21.48 16.40 10.77
CA TYR A 152 -21.23 15.00 11.12
C TYR A 152 -22.01 13.96 10.30
N ASN A 153 -23.05 14.38 9.52
CA ASN A 153 -23.73 13.50 8.58
C ASN A 153 -23.82 14.17 7.19
N GLY A 154 -23.46 13.42 6.15
CA GLY A 154 -23.56 13.92 4.77
C GLY A 154 -24.96 13.76 4.19
N ILE A 155 -25.36 12.54 3.87
CA ILE A 155 -26.61 12.19 3.19
C ILE A 155 -27.45 11.30 4.08
N PHE A 156 -28.74 11.62 4.22
CA PHE A 156 -29.71 10.79 4.94
C PHE A 156 -30.92 10.48 4.04
N ALA A 157 -31.16 9.20 3.75
CA ALA A 157 -32.33 8.72 3.04
C ALA A 157 -33.15 7.77 3.94
N HIS A 158 -34.45 8.04 4.08
CA HIS A 158 -35.31 7.37 5.04
C HIS A 158 -36.74 7.23 4.50
N LYS A 159 -37.54 6.23 4.97
CA LYS A 159 -38.96 6.03 4.61
C LYS A 159 -39.23 5.98 3.10
N ASN A 160 -38.59 5.05 2.41
CA ASN A 160 -38.70 4.86 0.95
C ASN A 160 -38.28 6.10 0.10
N ALA A 161 -37.51 7.01 0.66
CA ALA A 161 -36.92 8.09 -0.12
C ALA A 161 -35.88 7.54 -1.09
N ASN A 162 -35.86 8.09 -2.29
CA ASN A 162 -34.89 7.68 -3.32
C ASN A 162 -34.01 8.87 -3.71
N ILE A 163 -32.68 8.72 -3.58
CA ILE A 163 -31.70 9.72 -4.00
C ILE A 163 -30.90 9.16 -5.18
N ILE A 164 -30.86 9.89 -6.28
CA ILE A 164 -30.21 9.47 -7.54
C ILE A 164 -29.20 10.52 -7.95
N PHE A 165 -27.95 10.09 -8.12
CA PHE A 165 -26.87 10.88 -8.71
C PHE A 165 -26.54 10.30 -10.09
N THR A 166 -27.00 10.96 -11.16
CA THR A 166 -26.87 10.47 -12.53
C THR A 166 -25.41 10.41 -13.00
N ASN A 167 -24.61 11.42 -12.65
CA ASN A 167 -23.21 11.55 -13.05
C ASN A 167 -22.21 11.31 -11.91
N GLY A 168 -22.70 10.92 -10.73
CA GLY A 168 -21.90 10.68 -9.54
C GLY A 168 -21.85 11.89 -8.59
N PHE A 169 -21.09 11.72 -7.49
CA PHE A 169 -20.88 12.78 -6.50
C PHE A 169 -19.57 12.61 -5.75
N THR A 170 -19.09 13.72 -5.18
CA THR A 170 -18.02 13.76 -4.20
C THR A 170 -18.59 14.21 -2.86
N LEU A 171 -18.38 13.41 -1.81
CA LEU A 171 -18.71 13.76 -0.42
C LEU A 171 -17.42 13.98 0.37
N ASN A 172 -17.23 15.18 0.89
CA ASN A 172 -16.05 15.55 1.65
C ASN A 172 -16.42 16.18 3.01
N ILE A 173 -16.35 15.38 4.08
CA ILE A 173 -16.54 15.87 5.46
C ILE A 173 -15.16 15.94 6.12
N ASP A 174 -14.65 17.15 6.31
CA ASP A 174 -13.36 17.40 6.94
C ASP A 174 -13.53 18.08 8.31
N ARG A 175 -13.51 17.27 9.37
CA ARG A 175 -13.63 17.73 10.75
C ARG A 175 -12.27 17.98 11.43
N SER A 176 -11.17 18.04 10.69
CA SER A 176 -9.82 18.15 11.22
C SER A 176 -9.57 19.33 12.17
N GLN A 177 -10.42 20.33 12.14
CA GLN A 177 -10.37 21.51 13.03
C GLN A 177 -11.47 21.48 14.11
N MET A 178 -12.29 20.42 14.15
CA MET A 178 -13.41 20.30 15.11
C MET A 178 -12.97 19.60 16.39
N THR A 179 -13.50 20.07 17.52
CA THR A 179 -13.24 19.51 18.85
C THR A 179 -14.48 18.90 19.52
N THR A 180 -15.59 18.88 18.79
CA THR A 180 -16.83 18.24 19.25
C THR A 180 -16.74 16.73 19.15
N ASP A 181 -17.33 16.04 20.13
CA ASP A 181 -17.43 14.57 20.18
C ASP A 181 -18.58 14.11 19.26
N ARG A 182 -18.30 13.39 18.17
CA ARG A 182 -19.30 12.91 17.20
C ARG A 182 -18.96 11.55 16.61
N ASP A 183 -20.05 10.83 16.26
CA ASP A 183 -19.99 9.75 15.26
C ASP A 183 -20.29 10.35 13.88
N VAL A 184 -19.33 10.28 12.99
CA VAL A 184 -19.42 10.89 11.65
C VAL A 184 -19.88 9.85 10.64
N THR A 185 -20.93 10.14 9.88
CA THR A 185 -21.44 9.23 8.85
C THR A 185 -21.60 9.93 7.51
N GLY A 186 -20.98 9.41 6.46
CA GLY A 186 -21.11 9.95 5.12
C GLY A 186 -22.53 9.79 4.58
N ILE A 187 -23.03 8.56 4.53
CA ILE A 187 -24.36 8.22 4.02
C ILE A 187 -25.11 7.35 5.01
N ILE A 188 -26.32 7.73 5.36
CA ILE A 188 -27.22 6.97 6.22
C ILE A 188 -28.45 6.56 5.42
N LEU A 189 -28.72 5.25 5.34
CA LEU A 189 -29.85 4.67 4.65
C LEU A 189 -30.69 3.84 5.64
N GLN A 190 -31.96 4.20 5.79
CA GLN A 190 -32.85 3.55 6.74
C GLN A 190 -34.28 3.45 6.19
N GLN A 191 -35.07 2.46 6.68
CA GLN A 191 -36.46 2.28 6.31
C GLN A 191 -36.70 2.35 4.79
N GLU A 192 -35.99 1.49 4.03
CA GLU A 192 -36.08 1.40 2.58
C GLU A 192 -35.62 2.68 1.83
N GLY A 193 -34.88 3.55 2.51
CA GLY A 193 -34.19 4.67 1.85
C GLY A 193 -33.11 4.15 0.90
N THR A 194 -33.02 4.75 -0.29
CA THR A 194 -32.07 4.32 -1.31
C THR A 194 -31.15 5.45 -1.77
N VAL A 195 -29.90 5.11 -2.08
CA VAL A 195 -28.99 5.95 -2.87
C VAL A 195 -28.48 5.14 -4.05
N THR A 196 -28.70 5.70 -5.25
CA THR A 196 -28.20 5.13 -6.51
C THR A 196 -27.30 6.14 -7.20
N THR A 197 -26.12 5.69 -7.65
CA THR A 197 -25.13 6.59 -8.29
C THR A 197 -24.29 5.89 -9.34
N THR A 198 -23.79 6.64 -10.32
CA THR A 198 -22.76 6.14 -11.24
C THR A 198 -21.38 6.12 -10.60
N SER A 199 -21.06 7.10 -9.74
CA SER A 199 -19.82 7.06 -8.93
C SER A 199 -20.02 7.77 -7.61
N ALA A 200 -19.38 7.23 -6.58
CA ALA A 200 -19.29 7.85 -5.26
C ALA A 200 -17.81 7.98 -4.85
N ASP A 201 -17.38 9.22 -4.62
CA ASP A 201 -16.09 9.52 -4.02
C ASP A 201 -16.33 10.10 -2.62
N ILE A 202 -16.00 9.33 -1.57
CA ILE A 202 -16.34 9.65 -0.17
C ILE A 202 -15.06 9.83 0.64
N HIS A 203 -14.90 11.01 1.25
CA HIS A 203 -13.75 11.36 2.07
C HIS A 203 -14.21 11.88 3.43
N LEU A 204 -13.91 11.15 4.49
CA LEU A 204 -14.22 11.55 5.86
C LEU A 204 -12.92 11.70 6.68
N THR A 205 -12.76 12.82 7.36
CA THR A 205 -11.62 13.09 8.23
C THR A 205 -12.11 13.41 9.66
N ALA A 206 -11.59 12.68 10.66
CA ALA A 206 -11.99 12.83 12.05
C ALA A 206 -11.61 14.19 12.66
N GLY A 207 -12.46 14.71 13.55
CA GLY A 207 -12.15 15.78 14.51
C GLY A 207 -11.39 15.25 15.73
N ASP A 208 -10.90 16.14 16.58
CA ASP A 208 -10.00 15.78 17.70
C ASP A 208 -10.64 14.86 18.77
N ASN A 209 -11.98 14.88 18.90
CA ASN A 209 -12.72 14.08 19.86
C ASN A 209 -13.73 13.15 19.20
N ASP A 210 -13.74 12.98 17.89
CA ASP A 210 -14.68 12.09 17.20
C ASP A 210 -14.51 10.64 17.69
N VAL A 211 -15.63 9.90 17.77
CA VAL A 211 -15.70 8.54 18.33
C VAL A 211 -15.70 7.48 17.24
N GLY A 212 -16.27 7.78 16.07
CA GLY A 212 -16.33 6.86 14.93
C GLY A 212 -16.48 7.57 13.59
N LEU A 213 -16.01 6.91 12.52
CA LEU A 213 -16.28 7.31 11.14
C LEU A 213 -16.94 6.15 10.41
N THR A 214 -18.03 6.43 9.70
CA THR A 214 -18.74 5.46 8.84
C THR A 214 -18.95 6.04 7.46
N GLY A 215 -18.43 5.39 6.43
CA GLY A 215 -18.61 5.84 5.04
C GLY A 215 -20.05 5.73 4.59
N VAL A 216 -20.60 4.50 4.55
CA VAL A 216 -22.01 4.21 4.25
C VAL A 216 -22.59 3.31 5.32
N PHE A 217 -23.63 3.77 5.96
CA PHE A 217 -24.44 2.98 6.88
C PHE A 217 -25.76 2.59 6.22
N ALA A 218 -26.06 1.29 6.11
CA ALA A 218 -27.32 0.76 5.63
C ALA A 218 -28.01 -0.04 6.73
N GLY A 219 -29.19 0.43 7.18
CA GLY A 219 -30.00 -0.21 8.19
C GLY A 219 -31.49 -0.23 7.83
N TYR A 220 -32.23 -1.14 8.40
CA TYR A 220 -33.69 -1.18 8.25
C TYR A 220 -34.23 -1.21 6.80
N GLY A 221 -33.61 -1.97 5.92
CA GLY A 221 -34.01 -2.04 4.51
C GLY A 221 -33.37 -0.99 3.61
N GLY A 222 -32.43 -0.19 4.10
CA GLY A 222 -31.69 0.79 3.31
C GLY A 222 -30.79 0.15 2.25
N ASN A 223 -30.74 0.71 1.02
CA ASN A 223 -29.99 0.14 -0.07
C ASN A 223 -29.03 1.16 -0.70
N PHE A 224 -27.81 0.73 -0.96
CA PHE A 224 -26.79 1.51 -1.67
C PHE A 224 -26.39 0.83 -2.96
N SER A 225 -26.45 1.56 -4.07
CA SER A 225 -26.03 1.06 -5.39
C SER A 225 -25.14 2.06 -6.08
N ALA A 226 -23.96 1.62 -6.54
CA ALA A 226 -23.03 2.44 -7.30
C ALA A 226 -22.36 1.64 -8.44
N ASN A 227 -22.00 2.33 -9.53
CA ASN A 227 -21.17 1.71 -10.55
C ASN A 227 -19.68 1.79 -10.18
N ARG A 228 -19.27 2.82 -9.42
CA ARG A 228 -17.90 2.96 -8.87
C ARG A 228 -17.97 3.52 -7.45
N LEU A 229 -17.14 2.96 -6.57
CA LEU A 229 -16.97 3.48 -5.23
C LEU A 229 -15.48 3.74 -4.95
N ASN A 230 -15.18 4.93 -4.48
CA ASN A 230 -13.89 5.28 -3.90
C ASN A 230 -14.13 5.92 -2.53
N MET A 231 -13.51 5.38 -1.49
CA MET A 231 -13.77 5.79 -0.12
C MET A 231 -12.45 5.89 0.66
N GLU A 232 -12.28 6.99 1.36
CA GLU A 232 -11.16 7.21 2.27
C GLU A 232 -11.65 7.74 3.62
N LEU A 233 -11.42 6.97 4.68
CA LEU A 233 -11.69 7.36 6.06
C LEU A 233 -10.38 7.54 6.83
N ASN A 234 -10.15 8.74 7.35
CA ASN A 234 -8.92 9.11 8.04
C ASN A 234 -9.21 9.48 9.50
N GLY A 235 -8.79 8.60 10.42
CA GLY A 235 -8.94 8.76 11.86
C GLY A 235 -7.96 9.74 12.49
N ARG A 236 -6.93 10.22 11.78
CA ARG A 236 -5.91 11.19 12.25
C ARG A 236 -5.17 10.79 13.54
N ASN A 237 -5.13 9.52 13.90
CA ASN A 237 -4.59 9.03 15.18
C ASN A 237 -5.31 9.59 16.41
N VAL A 238 -6.59 9.92 16.28
CA VAL A 238 -7.40 10.45 17.38
C VAL A 238 -7.61 9.38 18.44
N SER A 239 -7.31 9.71 19.70
CA SER A 239 -7.29 8.74 20.80
C SER A 239 -8.67 8.29 21.27
N THR A 240 -9.72 9.05 20.97
CA THR A 240 -11.13 8.75 21.28
C THR A 240 -11.79 7.87 20.22
N LEU A 241 -11.19 7.76 19.03
CA LEU A 241 -11.74 7.03 17.92
C LEU A 241 -11.80 5.52 18.21
N GLN A 242 -13.00 4.95 18.23
CA GLN A 242 -13.26 3.54 18.56
C GLN A 242 -13.39 2.67 17.32
N ALA A 243 -13.91 3.23 16.20
CA ALA A 243 -14.10 2.45 14.98
C ALA A 243 -14.09 3.28 13.70
N LEU A 244 -13.62 2.64 12.62
CA LEU A 244 -13.82 3.05 11.23
C LEU A 244 -14.63 1.97 10.52
N TYR A 245 -15.73 2.36 9.87
CA TYR A 245 -16.53 1.48 9.03
C TYR A 245 -16.58 2.04 7.61
N GLY A 246 -16.04 1.31 6.62
CA GLY A 246 -16.23 1.67 5.22
C GLY A 246 -17.69 1.50 4.81
N LEU A 247 -18.08 0.29 4.47
CA LEU A 247 -19.49 -0.08 4.23
C LEU A 247 -20.01 -0.87 5.43
N TYR A 248 -21.00 -0.34 6.10
CA TYR A 248 -21.61 -0.98 7.25
C TYR A 248 -23.09 -1.27 7.00
N SER A 249 -23.47 -2.54 7.01
CA SER A 249 -24.83 -3.00 6.82
C SER A 249 -25.25 -3.89 7.99
N ILE A 250 -26.33 -3.52 8.69
CA ILE A 250 -26.84 -4.24 9.86
C ILE A 250 -28.37 -4.31 9.86
N ASP A 251 -28.93 -5.46 10.25
CA ASP A 251 -30.34 -5.61 10.47
C ASP A 251 -30.75 -5.17 11.88
N ALA A 252 -31.85 -4.47 11.98
CA ALA A 252 -32.48 -4.22 13.27
C ALA A 252 -33.51 -5.28 13.59
N GLN A 253 -33.57 -5.70 14.85
CA GLN A 253 -34.58 -6.62 15.34
C GLN A 253 -35.99 -6.10 15.06
N GLY A 254 -36.78 -6.87 14.35
CA GLY A 254 -38.20 -6.59 14.08
C GLY A 254 -38.52 -5.94 12.73
N TYR A 255 -37.53 -5.69 11.87
CA TYR A 255 -37.75 -5.26 10.49
C TYR A 255 -37.37 -6.39 9.52
N PRO A 256 -38.35 -6.96 8.78
CA PRO A 256 -38.13 -8.14 7.93
C PRO A 256 -37.47 -7.84 6.58
N ILE A 257 -37.11 -6.59 6.31
CA ILE A 257 -36.54 -6.16 5.03
C ILE A 257 -35.04 -5.90 5.24
N GLY A 258 -34.21 -6.79 4.73
CA GLY A 258 -32.75 -6.65 4.81
C GLY A 258 -32.20 -5.53 3.92
N ASN A 259 -30.99 -5.09 4.22
CA ASN A 259 -30.29 -4.03 3.49
C ASN A 259 -29.46 -4.64 2.37
N GLU A 260 -29.29 -3.93 1.24
CA GLU A 260 -28.49 -4.39 0.12
C GLU A 260 -27.43 -3.35 -0.27
N ILE A 261 -26.19 -3.82 -0.48
CA ILE A 261 -25.10 -3.02 -1.02
C ILE A 261 -24.64 -3.69 -2.31
N THR A 262 -24.74 -2.96 -3.42
CA THR A 262 -24.39 -3.45 -4.75
C THR A 262 -23.46 -2.47 -5.45
N ILE A 263 -22.24 -2.92 -5.79
CA ILE A 263 -21.28 -2.13 -6.54
C ILE A 263 -21.00 -2.85 -7.87
N ALA A 264 -21.42 -2.24 -8.97
CA ALA A 264 -21.34 -2.86 -10.30
C ALA A 264 -19.95 -2.77 -10.95
N GLY A 265 -19.06 -1.91 -10.46
CA GLY A 265 -17.71 -1.72 -11.00
C GLY A 265 -16.66 -1.61 -9.90
N PRO A 266 -15.54 -0.91 -10.15
CA PRO A 266 -14.43 -0.88 -9.23
C PRO A 266 -14.78 -0.28 -7.86
N THR A 267 -14.29 -0.92 -6.81
CA THR A 267 -14.41 -0.49 -5.42
C THR A 267 -13.04 -0.26 -4.81
N THR A 268 -12.80 0.90 -4.23
CA THR A 268 -11.59 1.20 -3.46
C THR A 268 -11.99 1.73 -2.09
N ILE A 269 -11.50 1.10 -1.02
CA ILE A 269 -11.76 1.52 0.36
C ILE A 269 -10.42 1.64 1.10
N THR A 270 -10.14 2.80 1.64
CA THR A 270 -8.98 3.06 2.48
C THR A 270 -9.42 3.53 3.87
N LEU A 271 -9.07 2.77 4.89
CA LEU A 271 -9.24 3.10 6.30
C LEU A 271 -7.88 3.30 6.95
N GLN A 272 -7.66 4.42 7.61
CA GLN A 272 -6.34 4.71 8.15
C GLN A 272 -6.36 5.54 9.44
N ASP A 273 -5.32 5.33 10.25
CA ASP A 273 -4.97 6.16 11.39
C ASP A 273 -5.99 6.12 12.53
N ALA A 274 -6.40 4.89 12.93
CA ALA A 274 -7.22 4.61 14.10
C ALA A 274 -6.50 3.64 15.08
N PRO A 275 -5.36 4.02 15.69
CA PRO A 275 -4.47 3.09 16.41
C PRO A 275 -5.07 2.46 17.66
N LYS A 276 -6.15 3.03 18.21
CA LYS A 276 -6.91 2.44 19.31
C LYS A 276 -8.29 1.92 18.92
N GLY A 277 -8.68 2.15 17.67
CA GLY A 277 -9.96 1.76 17.11
C GLY A 277 -9.88 0.52 16.23
N ASN A 278 -11.03 -0.11 16.03
CA ASN A 278 -11.18 -1.19 15.07
C ASN A 278 -11.58 -0.64 13.71
N SER A 279 -10.99 -1.14 12.64
CA SER A 279 -11.31 -0.73 11.27
C SER A 279 -11.94 -1.88 10.50
N TYR A 280 -13.14 -1.68 9.99
CA TYR A 280 -13.89 -2.63 9.18
C TYR A 280 -14.13 -2.04 7.80
N ALA A 281 -13.46 -2.52 6.78
CA ALA A 281 -13.69 -2.01 5.43
C ALA A 281 -15.09 -2.41 4.93
N LEU A 282 -15.48 -3.66 5.13
CA LEU A 282 -16.79 -4.21 4.80
C LEU A 282 -17.35 -4.93 6.03
N ALA A 283 -18.28 -4.31 6.74
CA ALA A 283 -19.02 -4.93 7.85
C ALA A 283 -20.47 -5.23 7.39
N LEU A 284 -20.66 -6.38 6.75
CA LEU A 284 -21.89 -6.75 6.05
C LEU A 284 -22.68 -7.82 6.84
N ILE A 285 -23.60 -7.36 7.70
CA ILE A 285 -24.30 -8.20 8.69
C ILE A 285 -25.82 -8.25 8.44
N SER A 286 -26.28 -7.72 7.31
CA SER A 286 -27.69 -7.62 6.93
C SER A 286 -28.25 -8.93 6.33
N GLU A 287 -29.56 -9.13 6.34
CA GLU A 287 -30.21 -10.37 5.81
C GLU A 287 -30.14 -10.53 4.30
N ARG A 288 -29.86 -9.48 3.52
CA ARG A 288 -29.72 -9.57 2.08
C ARG A 288 -28.31 -9.92 1.63
N ASN A 289 -28.20 -10.27 0.35
CA ASN A 289 -26.95 -10.54 -0.32
C ASN A 289 -26.28 -9.22 -0.71
N HIS A 290 -24.95 -9.18 -0.64
CA HIS A 290 -24.16 -8.05 -1.11
C HIS A 290 -23.34 -8.48 -2.31
N SER A 291 -23.10 -7.58 -3.28
CA SER A 291 -22.39 -7.90 -4.51
C SER A 291 -21.44 -6.81 -4.95
N PHE A 292 -20.25 -7.23 -5.38
CA PHE A 292 -19.16 -6.42 -5.90
C PHE A 292 -18.74 -7.03 -7.25
N ALA A 293 -19.18 -6.43 -8.35
CA ALA A 293 -18.95 -6.99 -9.67
C ALA A 293 -17.59 -6.64 -10.28
N GLY A 294 -17.00 -5.49 -9.88
CA GLY A 294 -15.68 -5.08 -10.31
C GLY A 294 -14.60 -5.38 -9.28
N LYS A 295 -13.35 -5.12 -9.67
CA LYS A 295 -12.20 -5.26 -8.78
C LYS A 295 -12.40 -4.50 -7.48
N THR A 296 -12.20 -5.17 -6.36
CA THR A 296 -12.31 -4.58 -5.02
C THR A 296 -10.93 -4.46 -4.38
N GLN A 297 -10.55 -3.24 -4.01
CA GLN A 297 -9.28 -2.94 -3.34
C GLN A 297 -9.56 -2.35 -1.97
N ILE A 298 -9.01 -2.98 -0.95
CA ILE A 298 -9.15 -2.59 0.46
C ILE A 298 -7.77 -2.30 1.02
N THR A 299 -7.63 -1.19 1.71
CA THR A 299 -6.43 -0.83 2.45
C THR A 299 -6.79 -0.45 3.87
N VAL A 300 -6.22 -1.13 4.87
CA VAL A 300 -6.42 -0.83 6.28
C VAL A 300 -5.06 -0.57 6.94
N LYS A 301 -4.89 0.62 7.52
CA LYS A 301 -3.61 1.06 8.09
C LYS A 301 -3.74 1.63 9.50
N ASN A 302 -2.76 1.30 10.36
CA ASN A 302 -2.62 1.87 11.70
C ASN A 302 -3.90 1.76 12.54
N SER A 303 -4.42 0.55 12.69
CA SER A 303 -5.60 0.25 13.51
C SER A 303 -5.26 -0.78 14.59
N ALA A 304 -5.96 -0.75 15.72
CA ALA A 304 -5.82 -1.80 16.74
C ALA A 304 -6.24 -3.15 16.15
N LYS A 305 -7.32 -3.17 15.36
CA LYS A 305 -7.77 -4.34 14.63
C LYS A 305 -8.25 -3.94 13.25
N GLY A 306 -7.65 -4.54 12.21
CA GLY A 306 -8.04 -4.34 10.82
C GLY A 306 -8.84 -5.52 10.27
N TYR A 307 -10.03 -5.26 9.71
CA TYR A 307 -10.87 -6.26 9.05
C TYR A 307 -11.14 -5.82 7.61
N GLY A 308 -10.84 -6.71 6.65
CA GLY A 308 -11.20 -6.50 5.26
C GLY A 308 -12.70 -6.74 5.03
N LEU A 309 -13.14 -7.97 5.24
CA LEU A 309 -14.55 -8.36 5.24
C LEU A 309 -14.93 -8.98 6.57
N TYR A 310 -15.98 -8.48 7.18
CA TYR A 310 -16.62 -9.09 8.35
C TYR A 310 -18.10 -9.33 8.04
N THR A 311 -18.55 -10.60 7.99
CA THR A 311 -19.88 -10.93 7.52
C THR A 311 -20.49 -12.18 8.16
N ASN A 312 -21.81 -12.21 8.25
CA ASN A 312 -22.60 -13.42 8.52
C ASN A 312 -23.61 -13.73 7.40
N ARG A 313 -23.39 -13.15 6.21
CA ARG A 313 -24.32 -13.20 5.08
C ARG A 313 -23.65 -13.65 3.79
N LYS A 314 -24.41 -13.65 2.70
CA LYS A 314 -23.86 -13.91 1.37
C LYS A 314 -23.22 -12.66 0.80
N VAL A 315 -21.96 -12.77 0.38
CA VAL A 315 -21.19 -11.71 -0.28
C VAL A 315 -20.50 -12.29 -1.51
N ASP A 316 -20.75 -11.69 -2.67
CA ASP A 316 -20.20 -12.14 -3.95
C ASP A 316 -19.22 -11.10 -4.51
N PHE A 317 -17.98 -11.50 -4.74
CA PHE A 317 -16.95 -10.73 -5.47
C PHE A 317 -16.75 -11.41 -6.84
N ALA A 318 -17.32 -10.82 -7.88
CA ALA A 318 -17.26 -11.42 -9.22
C ALA A 318 -15.90 -11.20 -9.91
N ASP A 319 -15.08 -10.29 -9.39
CA ASP A 319 -13.71 -10.02 -9.84
C ASP A 319 -12.72 -10.08 -8.66
N ASP A 320 -11.48 -9.64 -8.86
CA ASP A 320 -10.40 -9.78 -7.89
C ASP A 320 -10.65 -8.96 -6.61
N LEU A 321 -10.46 -9.60 -5.47
CA LEU A 321 -10.46 -8.97 -4.15
C LEU A 321 -9.02 -8.83 -3.65
N GLN A 322 -8.55 -7.59 -3.52
CA GLN A 322 -7.22 -7.28 -3.03
C GLN A 322 -7.29 -6.54 -1.70
N MET A 323 -6.53 -6.99 -0.72
CA MET A 323 -6.47 -6.39 0.61
C MET A 323 -5.01 -6.14 1.04
N ASP A 324 -4.74 -4.95 1.55
CA ASP A 324 -3.43 -4.53 2.09
C ASP A 324 -3.60 -4.05 3.53
N PHE A 325 -2.87 -4.67 4.44
CA PHE A 325 -2.88 -4.35 5.87
C PHE A 325 -1.47 -3.94 6.30
N SER A 326 -1.35 -2.81 7.02
CA SER A 326 -0.06 -2.35 7.52
C SER A 326 -0.20 -1.49 8.78
N GLY A 327 0.69 -1.68 9.77
CA GLY A 327 0.69 -0.95 11.04
C GLY A 327 -0.51 -1.29 11.94
N ASN A 328 -1.17 -2.44 11.71
CA ASN A 328 -2.26 -2.91 12.55
C ASN A 328 -1.69 -3.83 13.64
N GLU A 329 -2.23 -3.77 14.88
CA GLU A 329 -1.85 -4.72 15.92
C GLU A 329 -2.28 -6.15 15.57
N ASN A 330 -3.44 -6.27 14.93
CA ASN A 330 -3.95 -7.53 14.38
C ASN A 330 -4.73 -7.26 13.09
N ALA A 331 -4.66 -8.20 12.13
CA ALA A 331 -5.36 -8.08 10.86
C ALA A 331 -6.10 -9.37 10.48
N TRP A 332 -7.28 -9.21 9.89
CA TRP A 332 -8.13 -10.27 9.36
C TRP A 332 -8.61 -9.89 7.96
N GLY A 333 -8.30 -10.72 6.97
CA GLY A 333 -8.76 -10.50 5.60
C GLY A 333 -10.25 -10.75 5.48
N VAL A 334 -10.67 -12.01 5.55
CA VAL A 334 -12.07 -12.45 5.49
C VAL A 334 -12.46 -13.10 6.81
N VAL A 335 -13.40 -12.51 7.52
CA VAL A 335 -14.05 -13.08 8.70
C VAL A 335 -15.51 -13.35 8.37
N ALA A 336 -15.89 -14.62 8.40
CA ALA A 336 -17.26 -15.02 8.13
C ALA A 336 -17.77 -16.01 9.17
N TYR A 337 -19.03 -15.85 9.59
CA TYR A 337 -19.63 -16.68 10.64
C TYR A 337 -21.11 -16.98 10.38
N GLY A 338 -21.67 -17.88 11.16
CA GLY A 338 -23.05 -18.35 10.97
C GLY A 338 -23.19 -19.14 9.66
N ASN A 339 -24.29 -18.96 8.94
CA ASN A 339 -24.54 -19.59 7.64
C ASN A 339 -24.09 -18.72 6.46
N SER A 340 -23.07 -17.88 6.64
CA SER A 340 -22.57 -16.98 5.59
C SER A 340 -21.98 -17.74 4.40
N LYS A 341 -22.03 -17.10 3.23
CA LYS A 341 -21.41 -17.60 2.00
C LYS A 341 -20.63 -16.47 1.33
N VAL A 342 -19.34 -16.59 1.31
CA VAL A 342 -18.46 -15.67 0.58
C VAL A 342 -17.99 -16.37 -0.70
N ALA A 343 -18.22 -15.76 -1.84
CA ALA A 343 -17.68 -16.20 -3.10
C ALA A 343 -16.74 -15.12 -3.67
N ALA A 344 -15.57 -15.51 -4.13
CA ALA A 344 -14.63 -14.61 -4.77
C ALA A 344 -13.94 -15.29 -5.95
N LYS A 345 -13.66 -14.53 -7.01
CA LYS A 345 -12.90 -15.04 -8.15
C LYS A 345 -11.44 -15.28 -7.74
N ALA A 346 -10.76 -14.24 -7.28
CA ALA A 346 -9.41 -14.34 -6.75
C ALA A 346 -9.27 -13.45 -5.52
N VAL A 347 -8.45 -13.88 -4.56
CA VAL A 347 -8.18 -13.15 -3.32
C VAL A 347 -6.67 -13.00 -3.16
N SER A 348 -6.24 -11.77 -2.98
CA SER A 348 -4.84 -11.42 -2.68
C SER A 348 -4.78 -10.59 -1.41
N LEU A 349 -4.08 -11.10 -0.40
CA LEU A 349 -3.92 -10.45 0.88
C LEU A 349 -2.44 -10.21 1.16
N ASN A 350 -2.10 -8.96 1.42
CA ASN A 350 -0.80 -8.55 1.88
C ASN A 350 -0.91 -8.07 3.32
N MET A 351 -0.42 -8.87 4.25
CA MET A 351 -0.44 -8.60 5.68
C MET A 351 0.99 -8.41 6.18
N ARG A 352 1.34 -7.20 6.62
CA ARG A 352 2.73 -6.84 6.91
C ARG A 352 3.12 -6.95 8.36
N ASP A 353 2.16 -7.21 9.24
CA ASP A 353 2.38 -7.25 10.68
C ASP A 353 1.88 -8.61 11.22
N GLY A 354 2.64 -9.28 12.06
CA GLY A 354 2.39 -10.65 12.50
C GLY A 354 1.04 -10.90 13.23
N GLY A 355 0.66 -12.18 13.39
CA GLY A 355 -0.55 -12.59 14.08
C GLY A 355 -1.85 -12.48 13.27
N ASN A 356 -1.77 -12.70 11.99
CA ASN A 356 -2.79 -12.34 11.01
C ASN A 356 -3.47 -13.55 10.37
N TYR A 357 -4.77 -13.40 10.08
CA TYR A 357 -5.60 -14.41 9.44
C TYR A 357 -6.03 -13.94 8.05
N ALA A 358 -5.67 -14.67 6.98
CA ALA A 358 -6.20 -14.36 5.66
C ALA A 358 -7.68 -14.70 5.57
N ILE A 359 -8.07 -15.89 6.01
CA ILE A 359 -9.46 -16.35 6.07
C ILE A 359 -9.70 -16.96 7.45
N TRP A 360 -10.68 -16.43 8.18
CA TRP A 360 -11.15 -16.99 9.43
C TRP A 360 -12.67 -17.25 9.37
N LEU A 361 -13.04 -18.52 9.41
CA LEU A 361 -14.44 -18.94 9.33
C LEU A 361 -14.87 -19.69 10.57
N LYS A 362 -16.15 -19.52 10.96
CA LYS A 362 -16.77 -20.30 12.03
C LYS A 362 -18.28 -20.47 11.84
N ASP A 363 -18.86 -21.40 12.60
CA ASP A 363 -20.30 -21.61 12.71
C ASP A 363 -21.00 -21.87 11.37
N SER A 364 -20.51 -22.82 10.58
CA SER A 364 -21.03 -23.23 9.26
C SER A 364 -20.85 -22.21 8.12
N ALA A 365 -20.01 -21.20 8.30
CA ALA A 365 -19.64 -20.26 7.26
C ALA A 365 -18.89 -20.95 6.11
N GLN A 366 -19.09 -20.46 4.89
CA GLN A 366 -18.47 -21.00 3.70
C GLN A 366 -17.76 -19.89 2.91
N THR A 367 -16.51 -20.13 2.51
CA THR A 367 -15.79 -19.28 1.57
C THR A 367 -15.30 -20.12 0.40
N THR A 368 -15.65 -19.71 -0.82
CA THR A 368 -15.21 -20.34 -2.06
C THR A 368 -14.40 -19.34 -2.88
N ILE A 369 -13.20 -19.76 -3.31
CA ILE A 369 -12.31 -18.96 -4.17
C ILE A 369 -12.09 -19.75 -5.45
N ASP A 370 -12.54 -19.20 -6.59
CA ASP A 370 -12.61 -19.93 -7.85
C ASP A 370 -11.27 -20.06 -8.56
N GLU A 371 -10.40 -19.03 -8.50
CA GLU A 371 -9.15 -18.99 -9.27
C GLU A 371 -7.88 -18.99 -8.40
N SER A 372 -7.77 -18.09 -7.42
CA SER A 372 -6.53 -18.01 -6.64
C SER A 372 -6.69 -17.40 -5.24
N LEU A 373 -5.97 -17.95 -4.27
CA LEU A 373 -5.66 -17.33 -2.99
C LEU A 373 -4.16 -17.09 -2.90
N THR A 374 -3.76 -15.83 -2.74
CA THR A 374 -2.36 -15.44 -2.47
C THR A 374 -2.30 -14.69 -1.15
N THR A 375 -1.41 -15.10 -0.24
CA THR A 375 -1.29 -14.47 1.09
C THR A 375 0.10 -14.63 1.69
N ASN A 376 0.44 -13.73 2.61
CA ASN A 376 1.58 -13.82 3.53
C ASN A 376 1.14 -13.84 5.00
N ALA A 377 -0.13 -14.16 5.27
CA ALA A 377 -0.66 -14.26 6.63
C ALA A 377 -0.10 -15.47 7.39
N ASP A 378 0.00 -15.38 8.73
CA ASP A 378 0.41 -16.50 9.59
C ASP A 378 -0.59 -17.67 9.49
N TYR A 379 -1.87 -17.35 9.31
CA TYR A 379 -2.94 -18.32 9.03
C TYR A 379 -3.55 -18.04 7.66
N ALA A 380 -3.21 -18.83 6.66
CA ALA A 380 -3.81 -18.71 5.33
C ALA A 380 -5.30 -19.09 5.36
N ALA A 381 -5.67 -20.09 6.17
CA ALA A 381 -7.06 -20.44 6.43
C ALA A 381 -7.19 -21.03 7.84
N PHE A 382 -8.19 -20.51 8.56
CA PHE A 382 -8.57 -20.99 9.88
C PHE A 382 -10.08 -21.25 9.89
N GLY A 383 -10.46 -22.51 10.01
CA GLY A 383 -11.86 -22.93 10.03
C GLY A 383 -12.27 -23.53 11.37
N GLN A 384 -13.45 -23.16 11.87
CA GLN A 384 -14.05 -23.67 13.12
C GLN A 384 -15.52 -24.04 12.92
N ASN A 385 -16.00 -25.04 13.66
CA ASN A 385 -17.43 -25.38 13.81
C ASN A 385 -18.16 -25.57 12.47
N ASN A 386 -17.87 -26.67 11.74
CA ASN A 386 -18.49 -27.02 10.46
C ASN A 386 -18.30 -25.97 9.32
N SER A 387 -17.36 -25.06 9.44
CA SER A 387 -17.09 -24.10 8.38
C SER A 387 -16.35 -24.74 7.20
N ILE A 388 -16.44 -24.12 6.01
CA ILE A 388 -15.79 -24.64 4.81
C ILE A 388 -14.99 -23.52 4.12
N VAL A 389 -13.68 -23.74 3.94
CA VAL A 389 -12.83 -22.98 3.02
C VAL A 389 -12.55 -23.85 1.81
N ASP A 390 -12.86 -23.37 0.61
CA ASP A 390 -12.64 -24.09 -0.64
C ASP A 390 -11.88 -23.19 -1.64
N VAL A 391 -10.59 -23.40 -1.79
CA VAL A 391 -9.76 -22.81 -2.84
C VAL A 391 -9.70 -23.78 -4.00
N LYS A 392 -10.37 -23.47 -5.10
CA LYS A 392 -10.55 -24.43 -6.19
C LYS A 392 -9.30 -24.68 -7.01
N LYS A 393 -8.45 -23.65 -7.19
CA LYS A 393 -7.27 -23.77 -8.04
C LYS A 393 -6.00 -23.30 -7.32
N ASN A 394 -5.49 -22.12 -7.66
CA ASN A 394 -4.19 -21.67 -7.22
C ASN A 394 -4.16 -21.29 -5.73
N PHE A 395 -3.12 -21.73 -5.04
CA PHE A 395 -2.86 -21.35 -3.66
C PHE A 395 -1.38 -21.02 -3.49
N VAL A 396 -1.10 -19.80 -3.08
CA VAL A 396 0.27 -19.29 -2.94
C VAL A 396 0.44 -18.61 -1.60
N THR A 397 1.38 -19.10 -0.78
CA THR A 397 1.85 -18.38 0.40
C THR A 397 3.22 -17.78 0.09
N THR A 398 3.40 -16.49 0.41
CA THR A 398 4.65 -15.78 0.19
C THR A 398 5.46 -15.63 1.49
N ALA A 399 4.97 -16.20 2.58
CA ALA A 399 5.61 -16.36 3.88
C ALA A 399 5.23 -17.74 4.44
N GLU A 400 5.86 -18.15 5.54
CA GLU A 400 5.41 -19.30 6.30
C GLU A 400 3.99 -19.07 6.81
N SER A 401 3.14 -20.07 6.65
CA SER A 401 1.71 -19.96 6.95
C SER A 401 1.12 -21.28 7.42
N SER A 402 -0.03 -21.25 8.06
CA SER A 402 -0.71 -22.45 8.51
C SER A 402 -2.12 -22.59 7.95
N LEU A 403 -2.57 -23.84 7.83
CA LEU A 403 -3.95 -24.22 7.59
C LEU A 403 -4.46 -24.95 8.84
N VAL A 404 -5.51 -24.44 9.47
CA VAL A 404 -6.03 -24.99 10.73
C VAL A 404 -7.52 -25.28 10.60
N ALA A 405 -7.92 -26.52 10.86
CA ALA A 405 -9.32 -26.96 10.85
C ALA A 405 -9.73 -27.57 12.20
N GLU A 406 -10.70 -26.96 12.86
CA GLU A 406 -11.20 -27.35 14.19
C GLU A 406 -12.70 -27.68 14.16
N ASN A 407 -13.13 -28.61 15.00
CA ASN A 407 -14.56 -28.89 15.24
C ASN A 407 -15.37 -29.12 13.93
N ASP A 408 -15.07 -30.15 13.18
CA ASP A 408 -15.73 -30.55 11.93
C ASP A 408 -15.58 -29.53 10.78
N ALA A 409 -14.68 -28.54 10.89
CA ALA A 409 -14.39 -27.61 9.81
C ALA A 409 -13.65 -28.29 8.66
N GLN A 410 -13.81 -27.77 7.45
CA GLN A 410 -13.20 -28.32 6.25
C GLN A 410 -12.39 -27.26 5.50
N ILE A 411 -11.13 -27.58 5.18
CA ILE A 411 -10.29 -26.76 4.32
C ILE A 411 -9.87 -27.61 3.11
N ARG A 412 -10.16 -27.10 1.92
CA ARG A 412 -9.84 -27.74 0.65
C ARG A 412 -8.98 -26.82 -0.18
N ILE A 413 -7.76 -27.25 -0.47
CA ILE A 413 -6.80 -26.49 -1.28
C ILE A 413 -6.58 -27.19 -2.61
N ASN A 414 -6.74 -26.41 -3.69
CA ASN A 414 -6.71 -26.89 -5.06
C ASN A 414 -7.69 -28.08 -5.25
N SER A 415 -8.94 -27.87 -4.81
CA SER A 415 -9.96 -28.92 -4.77
C SER A 415 -10.31 -29.48 -6.13
N THR A 416 -10.05 -28.77 -7.23
CA THR A 416 -10.23 -29.24 -8.60
C THR A 416 -9.00 -29.99 -9.15
N GLY A 417 -7.85 -29.93 -8.48
CA GLY A 417 -6.60 -30.47 -8.98
C GLY A 417 -6.04 -29.75 -10.22
N ALA A 418 -6.53 -28.55 -10.54
CA ALA A 418 -6.19 -27.84 -11.78
C ALA A 418 -5.34 -26.58 -11.53
N GLY A 419 -4.84 -26.37 -10.32
CA GLY A 419 -4.14 -25.14 -9.94
C GLY A 419 -2.73 -25.38 -9.45
N LYS A 420 -1.93 -24.29 -9.51
CA LYS A 420 -0.61 -24.19 -8.93
C LYS A 420 -0.71 -24.04 -7.42
N VAL A 421 0.10 -24.79 -6.68
CA VAL A 421 0.22 -24.66 -5.23
C VAL A 421 1.66 -24.37 -4.85
N GLN A 422 1.89 -23.24 -4.16
CA GLN A 422 3.17 -22.89 -3.54
C GLN A 422 2.89 -22.61 -2.07
N PHE A 423 3.07 -23.60 -1.25
CA PHE A 423 2.77 -23.53 0.18
C PHE A 423 4.06 -23.77 0.99
N SER A 424 4.34 -22.89 1.93
CA SER A 424 5.36 -23.08 2.95
C SER A 424 4.68 -22.96 4.31
N GLY A 425 4.80 -24.01 5.14
CA GLY A 425 4.13 -24.06 6.44
C GLY A 425 3.63 -25.43 6.83
N PHE A 426 2.68 -25.45 7.75
CA PHE A 426 2.15 -26.67 8.34
C PHE A 426 0.61 -26.71 8.34
N THR A 427 0.06 -27.88 8.65
CA THR A 427 -1.40 -28.09 8.75
C THR A 427 -1.77 -28.67 10.10
N GLU A 428 -2.86 -28.19 10.69
CA GLU A 428 -3.32 -28.65 11.98
C GLU A 428 -4.80 -29.04 11.95
N ILE A 429 -5.11 -30.19 12.51
CA ILE A 429 -6.48 -30.71 12.64
C ILE A 429 -6.76 -30.98 14.11
N THR A 430 -7.86 -30.44 14.63
CA THR A 430 -8.40 -30.78 15.94
C THR A 430 -9.89 -31.11 15.84
N ASP A 431 -10.38 -31.97 16.73
CA ASP A 431 -11.82 -32.27 16.92
C ASP A 431 -12.59 -32.57 15.61
N ASN A 432 -12.13 -33.55 14.83
CA ASN A 432 -12.67 -33.99 13.54
C ASN A 432 -12.57 -32.96 12.39
N GLY A 433 -11.76 -31.94 12.50
CA GLY A 433 -11.43 -31.05 11.39
C GLY A 433 -10.94 -31.85 10.18
N GLN A 434 -11.04 -31.29 8.99
CA GLN A 434 -10.62 -31.94 7.75
C GLN A 434 -9.80 -30.96 6.89
N ILE A 435 -8.65 -31.40 6.46
CA ILE A 435 -7.82 -30.64 5.50
C ILE A 435 -7.48 -31.57 4.34
N SER A 436 -7.84 -31.18 3.11
CA SER A 436 -7.41 -31.86 1.90
C SER A 436 -6.56 -30.91 1.04
N LEU A 437 -5.38 -31.39 0.65
CA LEU A 437 -4.39 -30.63 -0.10
C LEU A 437 -3.99 -31.39 -1.35
N THR A 438 -4.18 -30.77 -2.52
CA THR A 438 -3.64 -31.26 -3.81
C THR A 438 -2.54 -30.31 -4.27
N ILE A 439 -1.30 -30.81 -4.31
CA ILE A 439 -0.12 -30.02 -4.68
C ILE A 439 0.05 -30.09 -6.18
N GLY A 440 -0.20 -28.99 -6.89
CA GLY A 440 -0.03 -28.86 -8.34
C GLY A 440 -1.20 -29.38 -9.19
N SER A 441 -1.07 -29.16 -10.49
CA SER A 441 -2.01 -29.63 -11.53
C SER A 441 -1.46 -30.81 -12.32
N GLY A 442 -0.19 -31.15 -12.15
CA GLY A 442 0.52 -32.13 -12.96
C GLY A 442 1.10 -31.58 -14.27
N ALA A 443 0.92 -30.30 -14.55
CA ALA A 443 1.44 -29.67 -15.75
C ALA A 443 2.99 -29.63 -15.76
N ALA A 444 3.57 -29.97 -16.91
CA ALA A 444 5.02 -29.92 -17.04
C ALA A 444 5.54 -28.47 -16.93
N GLY A 445 6.58 -28.28 -16.12
CA GLY A 445 7.17 -26.97 -15.86
C GLY A 445 6.40 -26.09 -14.87
N GLU A 446 5.33 -26.60 -14.27
CA GLU A 446 4.65 -25.94 -13.16
C GLU A 446 5.53 -26.01 -11.90
N ASP A 447 5.65 -24.86 -11.23
CA ASP A 447 6.42 -24.75 -9.97
C ASP A 447 5.50 -24.89 -8.77
N SER A 448 5.01 -26.12 -8.53
CA SER A 448 4.13 -26.46 -7.41
C SER A 448 4.88 -27.21 -6.33
N TYR A 449 4.71 -26.78 -5.07
CA TYR A 449 5.36 -27.42 -3.93
C TYR A 449 4.62 -27.20 -2.63
N TRP A 450 4.90 -28.05 -1.66
CA TRP A 450 4.67 -27.81 -0.23
C TRP A 450 5.98 -28.00 0.53
N ASN A 451 6.44 -26.92 1.15
CA ASN A 451 7.53 -26.93 2.12
C ASN A 451 6.93 -27.20 3.51
N VAL A 452 7.09 -28.39 4.00
CA VAL A 452 6.65 -28.80 5.34
C VAL A 452 7.64 -28.26 6.35
N THR A 453 7.20 -27.33 7.21
CA THR A 453 8.07 -26.66 8.20
C THR A 453 7.88 -27.18 9.61
N ASP A 454 6.73 -27.82 9.91
CA ASP A 454 6.42 -28.40 11.23
C ASP A 454 5.50 -29.61 11.07
N PHE A 455 5.20 -30.29 12.20
CA PHE A 455 4.27 -31.42 12.23
C PHE A 455 2.94 -31.04 11.61
N SER A 456 2.45 -31.90 10.74
CA SER A 456 1.29 -31.63 9.90
C SER A 456 0.28 -32.77 9.92
N ALA A 457 -0.99 -32.41 10.02
CA ALA A 457 -2.11 -33.36 9.97
C ALA A 457 -3.09 -33.02 8.82
N LEU A 458 -3.49 -34.04 8.05
CA LEU A 458 -4.36 -33.92 6.89
C LEU A 458 -5.38 -35.08 6.86
N THR A 459 -6.51 -34.86 6.17
CA THR A 459 -7.44 -35.96 5.82
C THR A 459 -7.22 -36.47 4.40
N GLY A 460 -6.53 -35.72 3.54
CA GLY A 460 -6.18 -36.13 2.19
C GLY A 460 -4.99 -35.35 1.65
N LEU A 461 -4.07 -36.05 1.00
CA LEU A 461 -2.88 -35.47 0.36
C LEU A 461 -2.69 -36.10 -1.03
N THR A 462 -2.63 -35.23 -2.04
CA THR A 462 -2.21 -35.59 -3.39
C THR A 462 -1.03 -34.72 -3.80
N VAL A 463 0.05 -35.36 -4.22
CA VAL A 463 1.20 -34.69 -4.85
C VAL A 463 1.12 -34.99 -6.33
N ALA A 464 0.67 -34.04 -7.13
CA ALA A 464 0.49 -34.24 -8.56
C ALA A 464 1.83 -34.50 -9.27
N ALA A 465 1.77 -35.05 -10.48
CA ALA A 465 2.95 -35.18 -11.34
C ALA A 465 3.69 -33.83 -11.45
N ASN A 466 5.02 -33.87 -11.44
CA ASN A 466 5.90 -32.69 -11.49
C ASN A 466 5.79 -31.70 -10.32
N ALA A 467 5.07 -32.06 -9.25
CA ALA A 467 5.02 -31.27 -8.02
C ALA A 467 5.98 -31.83 -6.95
N SER A 468 6.29 -31.03 -5.95
CA SER A 468 7.27 -31.40 -4.91
C SER A 468 6.68 -31.30 -3.49
N LEU A 469 7.00 -32.30 -2.67
CA LEU A 469 6.80 -32.30 -1.23
C LEU A 469 8.16 -32.21 -0.54
N ASN A 470 8.45 -31.12 0.12
CA ASN A 470 9.75 -30.81 0.66
C ASN A 470 9.70 -30.79 2.19
N PHE A 471 10.48 -31.64 2.86
CA PHE A 471 10.60 -31.68 4.31
C PHE A 471 11.77 -30.78 4.74
N LEU A 472 11.47 -29.67 5.41
CA LEU A 472 12.46 -28.76 5.96
C LEU A 472 12.79 -29.17 7.39
N LEU A 473 13.82 -29.99 7.56
CA LEU A 473 14.19 -30.57 8.85
C LEU A 473 14.96 -29.56 9.70
N THR A 474 14.58 -29.44 10.96
CA THR A 474 15.32 -28.70 11.98
C THR A 474 15.71 -29.64 13.12
N PRO A 475 16.77 -29.34 13.90
CA PRO A 475 17.10 -30.13 15.10
C PRO A 475 15.94 -30.19 16.09
N GLU A 476 15.12 -29.13 16.19
CA GLU A 476 13.94 -29.05 17.05
C GLU A 476 12.83 -29.99 16.56
N LEU A 477 12.51 -29.94 15.26
CA LEU A 477 11.49 -30.83 14.65
C LEU A 477 11.88 -32.30 14.85
N LEU A 478 13.14 -32.63 14.56
CA LEU A 478 13.65 -34.00 14.77
C LEU A 478 13.66 -34.40 16.24
N GLY A 479 14.04 -33.51 17.16
CA GLY A 479 14.05 -33.73 18.59
C GLY A 479 12.68 -33.99 19.21
N ASN A 480 11.63 -33.40 18.61
CA ASN A 480 10.24 -33.53 19.02
C ASN A 480 9.48 -34.65 18.29
N LEU A 481 10.12 -35.33 17.32
CA LEU A 481 9.50 -36.42 16.59
C LEU A 481 9.31 -37.64 17.53
N ALA A 482 8.06 -37.97 17.83
CA ALA A 482 7.74 -39.15 18.66
C ALA A 482 8.21 -40.44 17.99
N ALA A 483 8.55 -41.44 18.82
CA ALA A 483 9.10 -42.73 18.34
C ALA A 483 8.13 -43.47 17.36
N ASP A 484 6.85 -43.19 17.45
CA ASP A 484 5.78 -43.75 16.61
C ASP A 484 5.09 -42.70 15.73
N GLY A 485 5.51 -41.45 15.85
CA GLY A 485 4.99 -40.29 15.04
C GLY A 485 5.59 -40.25 13.64
N ALA A 486 5.06 -39.32 12.81
CA ALA A 486 5.62 -38.90 11.54
C ALA A 486 5.47 -37.39 11.40
N ILE A 487 6.26 -36.76 10.52
CA ILE A 487 6.17 -35.30 10.27
C ILE A 487 4.83 -34.96 9.64
N VAL A 488 4.33 -35.77 8.70
CA VAL A 488 3.01 -35.64 8.09
C VAL A 488 2.14 -36.85 8.44
N THR A 489 0.94 -36.63 8.97
CA THR A 489 -0.05 -37.67 9.25
C THR A 489 -1.28 -37.43 8.38
N VAL A 490 -1.76 -38.50 7.69
CA VAL A 490 -2.95 -38.45 6.83
C VAL A 490 -3.95 -39.53 7.25
N THR A 491 -5.18 -39.14 7.60
CA THR A 491 -6.14 -40.04 8.23
C THR A 491 -7.32 -40.46 7.36
N GLY A 492 -7.76 -39.64 6.41
CA GLY A 492 -9.05 -39.82 5.73
C GLY A 492 -9.00 -40.56 4.40
N ALA A 493 -7.94 -40.37 3.61
CA ALA A 493 -7.79 -40.95 2.28
C ALA A 493 -6.34 -41.44 2.09
N PRO A 494 -6.08 -42.38 1.15
CA PRO A 494 -4.71 -42.73 0.75
C PRO A 494 -3.96 -41.48 0.27
N VAL A 495 -2.65 -41.39 0.59
CA VAL A 495 -1.77 -40.43 -0.04
C VAL A 495 -1.51 -40.85 -1.47
N LEU A 496 -1.70 -39.90 -2.41
CA LEU A 496 -1.45 -40.18 -3.82
C LEU A 496 -0.19 -39.47 -4.30
N LEU A 497 0.77 -40.26 -4.81
CA LEU A 497 2.01 -39.80 -5.44
C LEU A 497 2.03 -40.28 -6.90
N HIS A 498 2.84 -39.63 -7.75
CA HIS A 498 2.97 -40.00 -9.14
C HIS A 498 4.38 -40.49 -9.49
N SER A 499 4.45 -41.61 -10.22
CA SER A 499 5.69 -42.19 -10.73
C SER A 499 6.04 -41.70 -12.14
N ALA A 500 7.08 -42.24 -12.72
CA ALA A 500 7.62 -41.83 -14.02
C ALA A 500 6.65 -42.00 -15.22
N THR A 501 5.55 -42.74 -15.08
CA THR A 501 4.59 -42.95 -16.17
C THR A 501 3.69 -41.75 -16.46
N GLN A 502 3.47 -40.89 -15.47
CA GLN A 502 2.63 -39.68 -15.58
C GLN A 502 3.40 -38.38 -15.29
N GLY A 503 4.69 -38.46 -14.99
CA GLY A 503 5.50 -37.44 -14.41
C GLY A 503 5.74 -37.70 -12.91
N VAL A 504 6.93 -37.44 -12.43
CA VAL A 504 7.37 -37.82 -11.09
C VAL A 504 6.94 -36.81 -10.07
N SER A 505 6.23 -37.22 -9.01
CA SER A 505 6.17 -36.46 -7.77
C SER A 505 7.54 -36.48 -7.10
N THR A 506 7.98 -35.35 -6.60
CA THR A 506 9.31 -35.26 -5.97
C THR A 506 9.19 -35.14 -4.46
N ILE A 507 9.95 -35.95 -3.73
CA ILE A 507 10.08 -35.88 -2.27
C ILE A 507 11.52 -35.46 -1.94
N THR A 508 11.67 -34.36 -1.19
CA THR A 508 13.00 -33.89 -0.79
C THR A 508 13.11 -33.72 0.70
N LEU A 509 14.31 -34.01 1.22
CA LEU A 509 14.68 -33.69 2.59
C LEU A 509 15.81 -32.67 2.58
N SER A 510 15.70 -31.69 3.42
CA SER A 510 16.75 -30.68 3.62
C SER A 510 16.77 -30.23 5.06
N GLY A 511 17.90 -29.71 5.52
CA GLY A 511 18.06 -29.18 6.86
C GLY A 511 19.48 -28.73 7.12
N ILE A 512 19.67 -27.96 8.20
CA ILE A 512 20.95 -27.42 8.65
C ILE A 512 21.16 -27.79 10.11
N GLY A 513 22.40 -28.16 10.46
CA GLY A 513 22.77 -28.51 11.82
C GLY A 513 22.15 -29.84 12.27
N LEU A 514 21.83 -30.71 11.34
CA LEU A 514 21.22 -32.00 11.62
C LEU A 514 22.27 -33.00 12.21
N ALA A 515 21.98 -33.58 13.37
CA ALA A 515 22.78 -34.60 13.99
C ALA A 515 22.30 -36.01 13.59
N LEU A 516 22.25 -36.28 12.27
CA LEU A 516 21.84 -37.57 11.73
C LEU A 516 23.04 -38.48 11.41
N ASN A 517 22.94 -39.75 11.75
CA ASN A 517 23.95 -40.77 11.49
C ASN A 517 23.45 -41.75 10.43
N ALA A 518 24.37 -42.46 9.83
CA ALA A 518 24.06 -43.59 8.94
C ALA A 518 23.17 -44.61 9.63
N GLY A 519 22.06 -44.98 9.01
CA GLY A 519 21.08 -45.89 9.54
C GLY A 519 19.97 -45.22 10.35
N ASP A 520 20.05 -43.89 10.62
CA ASP A 520 18.96 -43.17 11.26
C ASP A 520 17.76 -43.10 10.31
N GLU A 521 16.56 -43.25 10.86
CA GLU A 521 15.31 -43.21 10.12
C GLU A 521 14.53 -41.94 10.44
N VAL A 522 14.20 -41.13 9.41
CA VAL A 522 13.28 -39.99 9.50
C VAL A 522 11.91 -40.43 9.01
N ARG A 523 10.90 -40.37 9.87
CA ARG A 523 9.54 -40.79 9.59
C ARG A 523 8.79 -39.60 8.93
N LEU A 524 8.54 -39.73 7.63
CA LEU A 524 8.05 -38.63 6.79
C LEU A 524 6.53 -38.56 6.76
N ILE A 525 5.87 -39.62 6.30
CA ILE A 525 4.43 -39.68 6.11
C ILE A 525 3.88 -40.94 6.75
N ASN A 526 2.89 -40.76 7.63
CA ASN A 526 2.07 -41.87 8.15
C ASN A 526 0.65 -41.67 7.59
N SER A 527 0.17 -42.67 6.82
CA SER A 527 -1.14 -42.64 6.19
C SER A 527 -1.97 -43.84 6.61
N GLU A 528 -3.04 -43.61 7.40
CA GLU A 528 -3.92 -44.71 7.88
C GLU A 528 -4.55 -45.52 6.75
N LYS A 529 -4.65 -44.95 5.54
CA LYS A 529 -5.25 -45.59 4.33
C LYS A 529 -4.19 -46.00 3.33
N GLY A 530 -2.91 -45.93 3.70
CA GLY A 530 -1.79 -46.27 2.85
C GLY A 530 -1.36 -45.16 1.88
N ILE A 531 -0.32 -45.44 1.11
CA ILE A 531 0.27 -44.57 0.10
C ILE A 531 0.18 -45.28 -1.24
N ALA A 532 -0.26 -44.63 -2.30
CA ALA A 532 -0.38 -45.18 -3.64
C ALA A 532 0.45 -44.39 -4.65
N LEU A 533 0.95 -45.08 -5.67
CA LEU A 533 1.54 -44.51 -6.89
C LEU A 533 0.53 -44.54 -8.03
N ASP A 534 0.37 -43.39 -8.71
CA ASP A 534 -0.44 -43.17 -9.93
C ASP A 534 -1.96 -43.40 -9.76
N GLU A 535 -2.40 -44.39 -8.96
CA GLU A 535 -3.80 -44.65 -8.70
C GLU A 535 -4.03 -45.03 -7.24
N VAL A 536 -5.15 -44.61 -6.68
CA VAL A 536 -5.51 -44.82 -5.25
C VAL A 536 -5.58 -46.33 -4.90
N ASN A 537 -5.87 -47.19 -5.85
CA ASN A 537 -5.95 -48.65 -5.62
C ASN A 537 -4.60 -49.37 -5.72
N ASN A 538 -3.55 -48.70 -6.13
CA ASN A 538 -2.19 -49.25 -6.23
C ASN A 538 -1.39 -48.90 -4.96
N LEU A 539 -1.81 -49.45 -3.82
CA LEU A 539 -1.17 -49.22 -2.53
C LEU A 539 0.19 -49.89 -2.47
N LEU A 540 1.16 -49.14 -1.91
CA LEU A 540 2.50 -49.60 -1.62
C LEU A 540 2.51 -50.49 -0.37
N ALA A 541 3.42 -51.47 -0.35
CA ALA A 541 3.60 -52.44 0.73
C ALA A 541 4.92 -52.17 1.50
N ALA A 542 5.02 -52.66 2.70
CA ALA A 542 6.24 -52.63 3.50
C ALA A 542 7.45 -53.17 2.71
N GLY A 543 8.52 -52.42 2.65
CA GLY A 543 9.73 -52.71 1.90
C GLY A 543 9.79 -52.18 0.46
N ASP A 544 8.72 -51.62 -0.04
CA ASP A 544 8.74 -50.97 -1.39
C ASP A 544 9.67 -49.76 -1.34
N SER A 545 10.52 -49.63 -2.37
CA SER A 545 11.42 -48.49 -2.57
C SER A 545 10.73 -47.36 -3.32
N LEU A 546 10.95 -46.12 -2.86
CA LEU A 546 10.48 -44.90 -3.52
C LEU A 546 11.65 -44.02 -3.96
N ASP A 547 12.83 -44.59 -4.16
CA ASP A 547 14.04 -43.85 -4.54
C ASP A 547 13.91 -43.08 -5.84
N GLU A 548 13.01 -43.49 -6.74
CA GLU A 548 12.69 -42.78 -7.97
C GLU A 548 12.01 -41.42 -7.74
N LEU A 549 11.41 -41.24 -6.57
CA LEU A 549 10.75 -40.01 -6.20
C LEU A 549 11.70 -39.01 -5.50
N LYS A 550 12.94 -39.40 -5.22
CA LYS A 550 13.90 -38.48 -4.60
C LYS A 550 14.22 -37.31 -5.50
N GLY A 551 14.15 -36.12 -4.94
CA GLY A 551 14.48 -34.88 -5.64
C GLY A 551 15.40 -33.99 -4.84
N ASP A 552 16.05 -33.07 -5.54
CA ASP A 552 16.71 -31.95 -4.93
C ASP A 552 15.69 -30.85 -4.69
N LEU A 553 15.84 -30.11 -3.58
CA LEU A 553 15.07 -28.88 -3.41
C LEU A 553 15.29 -27.99 -4.64
N LYS A 554 14.22 -27.36 -5.12
CA LYS A 554 14.32 -26.37 -6.21
C LYS A 554 15.19 -25.17 -5.81
N VAL A 555 15.28 -24.89 -4.51
CA VAL A 555 16.24 -24.00 -3.91
C VAL A 555 17.38 -24.88 -3.39
N GLU A 556 18.51 -24.82 -4.04
CA GLU A 556 19.73 -25.60 -3.67
C GLU A 556 20.22 -25.28 -2.24
N HIS A 557 19.64 -24.26 -1.61
CA HIS A 557 20.07 -23.70 -0.35
C HIS A 557 18.88 -23.40 0.56
N ILE A 558 19.07 -23.62 1.86
CA ILE A 558 18.12 -23.20 2.90
C ILE A 558 18.39 -21.74 3.24
N ALA A 559 17.38 -20.90 3.12
CA ALA A 559 17.50 -19.48 3.35
C ALA A 559 17.06 -19.09 4.76
N SER A 560 17.90 -18.34 5.45
CA SER A 560 17.50 -17.49 6.58
C SER A 560 17.41 -16.03 6.13
N LEU A 561 16.97 -15.15 7.04
CA LEU A 561 16.85 -13.73 6.77
C LEU A 561 18.16 -13.09 6.26
N SER A 562 19.29 -13.49 6.78
CA SER A 562 20.60 -12.90 6.49
C SER A 562 21.46 -13.73 5.54
N ARG A 563 21.28 -15.04 5.47
CA ARG A 563 22.15 -15.94 4.71
C ARG A 563 21.41 -17.06 4.00
N VAL A 564 22.10 -17.64 3.04
CA VAL A 564 21.71 -18.86 2.35
C VAL A 564 22.78 -19.90 2.61
N GLN A 565 22.38 -21.06 3.11
CA GLN A 565 23.28 -22.17 3.43
C GLN A 565 22.93 -23.41 2.62
N GLU A 566 23.93 -24.21 2.27
CA GLU A 566 23.68 -25.52 1.68
C GLU A 566 23.06 -26.44 2.73
N SER A 567 22.10 -27.26 2.29
CA SER A 567 21.52 -28.30 3.15
C SER A 567 22.57 -29.33 3.54
N ASP A 568 22.48 -29.84 4.76
CA ASP A 568 23.28 -30.97 5.22
C ASP A 568 22.95 -32.28 4.49
N LEU A 569 21.76 -32.32 3.87
CA LEU A 569 21.24 -33.47 3.13
C LEU A 569 21.05 -33.11 1.65
N THR A 570 21.49 -34.04 0.79
CA THR A 570 21.19 -34.09 -0.64
C THR A 570 20.38 -35.35 -0.92
N LYS A 571 19.81 -35.47 -2.12
CA LYS A 571 19.06 -36.68 -2.51
C LYS A 571 19.87 -37.99 -2.43
N ASP A 572 21.19 -37.91 -2.45
CA ASP A 572 22.09 -39.06 -2.39
C ASP A 572 22.41 -39.51 -0.96
N ASP A 573 22.06 -38.71 0.05
CA ASP A 573 22.37 -38.99 1.47
C ASP A 573 21.27 -39.81 2.16
N TYR A 574 20.16 -40.12 1.49
CA TYR A 574 19.09 -40.97 2.05
C TYR A 574 18.45 -41.88 1.02
N ASP A 575 17.76 -42.94 1.47
CA ASP A 575 16.87 -43.79 0.67
C ASP A 575 15.43 -43.63 1.15
N LEU A 576 14.48 -43.59 0.21
CA LEU A 576 13.05 -43.55 0.51
C LEU A 576 12.46 -44.94 0.41
N SER A 577 11.74 -45.39 1.43
CA SER A 577 11.08 -46.70 1.44
C SER A 577 9.87 -46.73 2.35
N MET A 578 8.96 -47.66 2.07
CA MET A 578 7.87 -48.02 2.97
C MET A 578 8.40 -48.87 4.12
N LYS A 579 8.32 -48.38 5.35
CA LYS A 579 8.64 -49.17 6.56
C LYS A 579 7.53 -50.13 6.93
N THR A 580 6.29 -49.68 6.77
CA THR A 580 5.05 -50.45 6.88
C THR A 580 4.15 -50.09 5.71
N ASP A 581 3.00 -50.74 5.53
CA ASP A 581 2.03 -50.39 4.50
C ASP A 581 1.46 -48.94 4.66
N GLU A 582 1.70 -48.31 5.80
CA GLU A 582 1.19 -46.99 6.16
C GLU A 582 2.30 -45.92 6.33
N LEU A 583 3.57 -46.34 6.48
CA LEU A 583 4.64 -45.44 6.91
C LEU A 583 5.77 -45.34 5.87
N LEU A 584 5.90 -44.14 5.30
CA LEU A 584 7.06 -43.74 4.48
C LEU A 584 8.17 -43.15 5.37
N ILE A 585 9.38 -43.67 5.18
CA ILE A 585 10.59 -43.19 5.87
C ILE A 585 11.67 -42.80 4.87
N ALA A 586 12.58 -41.95 5.37
CA ALA A 586 13.92 -41.77 4.79
C ALA A 586 14.95 -42.42 5.69
N THR A 587 15.79 -43.29 5.16
CA THR A 587 16.93 -43.92 5.86
C THR A 587 18.21 -43.22 5.45
N ILE A 588 18.95 -42.67 6.40
CA ILE A 588 20.18 -41.94 6.17
C ILE A 588 21.32 -42.92 5.79
N LYS A 589 22.01 -42.61 4.70
CA LYS A 589 23.16 -43.39 4.21
C LYS A 589 24.44 -43.04 4.92
N GLU A 590 25.38 -43.96 4.83
CA GLU A 590 26.77 -43.69 5.21
C GLU A 590 27.36 -42.67 4.23
N LYS A 591 27.75 -41.50 4.72
CA LYS A 591 28.36 -40.46 3.88
C LYS A 591 29.67 -40.99 3.32
N ALA A 592 29.82 -41.07 2.03
CA ALA A 592 31.08 -41.49 1.39
C ALA A 592 32.21 -40.67 1.96
N PRO A 593 33.32 -41.32 2.40
CA PRO A 593 34.46 -40.58 2.92
C PRO A 593 34.92 -39.58 1.87
N ALA A 594 35.12 -38.35 2.29
CA ALA A 594 35.68 -37.31 1.41
C ALA A 594 36.93 -37.88 0.75
N PRO A 595 37.18 -37.73 -0.55
CA PRO A 595 38.35 -38.25 -1.24
C PRO A 595 39.59 -37.83 -0.42
N THR A 596 40.36 -38.81 0.03
CA THR A 596 41.58 -38.56 0.78
C THR A 596 42.44 -37.56 0.00
N PRO A 597 42.85 -36.45 0.61
CA PRO A 597 43.77 -35.54 -0.08
C PRO A 597 45.06 -36.35 -0.41
N ASP A 598 45.52 -36.22 -1.64
CA ASP A 598 46.80 -36.78 -2.06
C ASP A 598 47.89 -36.27 -1.09
N PRO A 599 48.75 -37.12 -0.52
CA PRO A 599 49.71 -36.68 0.46
C PRO A 599 50.80 -35.83 -0.20
N ASP A 600 50.60 -34.55 -0.22
CA ASP A 600 51.61 -33.57 -0.61
C ASP A 600 52.30 -33.03 0.67
N PRO A 601 53.65 -33.00 0.74
CA PRO A 601 54.42 -32.88 1.98
C PRO A 601 54.78 -31.43 2.33
N ASP A 602 53.86 -30.56 2.57
CA ASP A 602 54.12 -29.32 3.31
C ASP A 602 52.85 -28.79 3.99
N PRO A 603 52.86 -28.48 5.28
CA PRO A 603 51.72 -27.89 5.93
C PRO A 603 51.61 -26.43 5.48
N VAL A 604 50.91 -26.20 4.37
CA VAL A 604 50.33 -24.92 4.09
C VAL A 604 49.22 -24.73 5.15
N PRO A 605 49.11 -23.57 5.84
CA PRO A 605 47.95 -23.30 6.72
C PRO A 605 46.71 -23.61 5.92
N GLU A 606 45.83 -24.44 6.50
CA GLU A 606 44.52 -24.72 5.92
C GLU A 606 43.95 -23.39 5.42
N PRO A 607 43.76 -23.21 4.12
CA PRO A 607 42.95 -22.10 3.67
C PRO A 607 41.58 -22.33 4.29
N ASP A 608 41.06 -21.34 5.01
CA ASP A 608 39.72 -21.33 5.52
C ASP A 608 38.84 -22.04 4.50
N ARG A 609 38.25 -23.17 4.89
CA ARG A 609 37.20 -23.82 4.09
C ARG A 609 36.27 -22.71 3.67
N PRO A 610 36.07 -22.43 2.38
CA PRO A 610 35.14 -21.40 1.99
C PRO A 610 33.81 -21.79 2.66
N SER A 611 33.40 -21.00 3.63
CA SER A 611 32.07 -21.24 4.26
C SER A 611 31.08 -21.28 3.10
N SER A 612 30.29 -22.33 3.02
CA SER A 612 29.18 -22.42 2.03
C SER A 612 28.16 -21.33 2.23
N ASP A 613 28.31 -20.53 3.28
CA ASP A 613 27.42 -19.45 3.68
C ASP A 613 27.55 -18.26 2.71
N LYS A 614 26.46 -17.91 2.09
CA LYS A 614 26.34 -16.73 1.23
C LYS A 614 25.32 -15.78 1.83
N VAL A 615 25.52 -14.48 1.62
CA VAL A 615 24.49 -13.51 1.95
C VAL A 615 23.24 -13.78 1.11
N ASN A 616 22.06 -13.65 1.73
CA ASN A 616 20.78 -13.76 1.01
C ASN A 616 20.63 -12.61 0.03
N ASP A 617 20.62 -12.92 -1.28
CA ASP A 617 20.54 -11.91 -2.35
C ASP A 617 19.28 -11.03 -2.27
N GLN A 618 18.22 -11.48 -1.62
CA GLN A 618 17.02 -10.67 -1.41
C GLN A 618 17.30 -9.46 -0.50
N THR A 619 18.38 -9.48 0.30
CA THR A 619 18.83 -8.31 1.09
C THR A 619 19.27 -7.13 0.21
N ASN A 620 19.45 -7.33 -1.10
CA ASN A 620 19.67 -6.21 -2.03
C ASN A 620 18.52 -5.19 -2.00
N ALA A 621 17.30 -5.59 -1.70
CA ALA A 621 16.17 -4.66 -1.53
C ALA A 621 16.44 -3.65 -0.41
N LEU A 622 17.13 -4.07 0.67
CA LEU A 622 17.56 -3.20 1.76
C LEU A 622 18.63 -2.21 1.27
N MET A 623 19.59 -2.68 0.48
CA MET A 623 20.64 -1.81 -0.08
C MET A 623 20.09 -0.80 -1.08
N GLN A 624 19.11 -1.21 -1.90
CA GLN A 624 18.39 -0.33 -2.81
C GLN A 624 17.67 0.81 -2.08
N SER A 625 17.17 0.57 -0.87
CA SER A 625 16.54 1.62 -0.05
C SER A 625 17.51 2.75 0.33
N SER A 626 18.79 2.44 0.53
CA SER A 626 19.83 3.43 0.78
C SER A 626 20.13 4.27 -0.47
N ILE A 627 20.15 3.67 -1.65
CA ILE A 627 20.33 4.39 -2.91
C ILE A 627 19.12 5.26 -3.26
N ALA A 628 17.91 4.84 -2.92
CA ALA A 628 16.71 5.67 -3.07
C ALA A 628 16.82 6.99 -2.28
N ALA A 629 17.48 6.97 -1.11
CA ALA A 629 17.79 8.17 -0.34
C ALA A 629 18.74 9.11 -1.11
N ALA A 630 19.78 8.57 -1.79
CA ALA A 630 20.68 9.38 -2.62
C ALA A 630 19.93 10.09 -3.76
N ALA A 631 19.02 9.41 -4.45
CA ALA A 631 18.20 10.02 -5.50
C ALA A 631 17.35 11.18 -4.99
N THR A 632 16.86 11.09 -3.75
CA THR A 632 16.12 12.16 -3.10
C THR A 632 17.02 13.37 -2.81
N MET A 633 18.26 13.16 -2.35
CA MET A 633 19.25 14.21 -2.17
C MET A 633 19.62 14.88 -3.50
N PHE A 634 19.78 14.11 -4.60
CA PHE A 634 20.03 14.67 -5.94
C PHE A 634 18.92 15.61 -6.39
N ALA A 635 17.66 15.26 -6.17
CA ALA A 635 16.54 16.11 -6.53
C ALA A 635 16.51 17.42 -5.72
N ALA A 636 16.90 17.38 -4.46
CA ALA A 636 17.03 18.55 -3.61
C ALA A 636 18.18 19.48 -4.06
N ASP A 637 19.36 18.92 -4.40
CA ASP A 637 20.50 19.66 -4.91
C ASP A 637 20.19 20.37 -6.20
N GLU A 638 19.59 19.64 -7.14
CA GLU A 638 19.21 20.24 -8.42
C GLU A 638 18.20 21.37 -8.25
N LEU A 639 17.23 21.22 -7.31
CA LEU A 639 16.29 22.29 -7.00
C LEU A 639 17.02 23.52 -6.44
N LEU A 640 17.99 23.31 -5.54
CA LEU A 640 18.77 24.39 -4.94
C LEU A 640 19.64 25.10 -5.99
N ILE A 641 20.35 24.34 -6.81
CA ILE A 641 21.20 24.91 -7.88
C ILE A 641 20.36 25.65 -8.91
N ASP A 642 19.25 25.09 -9.35
CA ASP A 642 18.36 25.75 -10.29
C ASP A 642 17.80 27.05 -9.72
N THR A 643 17.46 27.05 -8.43
CA THR A 643 16.95 28.24 -7.73
C THR A 643 18.02 29.30 -7.56
N THR A 644 19.26 28.94 -7.26
CA THR A 644 20.33 29.89 -6.94
C THR A 644 21.09 30.35 -8.18
N MET A 645 21.24 29.51 -9.21
CA MET A 645 22.00 29.81 -10.43
C MET A 645 21.15 30.34 -11.60
N LYS A 646 19.95 29.76 -11.83
CA LYS A 646 19.13 30.09 -13.00
C LYS A 646 18.31 31.34 -12.82
N SER A 647 17.67 31.50 -11.65
CA SER A 647 16.65 32.51 -11.44
C SER A 647 17.14 33.94 -11.21
N ARG A 648 18.45 34.15 -11.06
CA ARG A 648 18.99 35.43 -10.56
C ARG A 648 19.80 36.23 -11.56
N GLN A 649 19.43 36.17 -12.80
CA GLN A 649 20.11 36.95 -13.84
C GLN A 649 19.76 38.44 -13.78
N GLY A 650 20.79 39.26 -13.58
CA GLY A 650 20.79 40.69 -13.89
C GLY A 650 20.34 41.65 -12.82
N VAL A 651 19.79 41.19 -11.68
CA VAL A 651 19.52 42.07 -10.54
C VAL A 651 19.89 41.34 -9.27
N ARG A 652 21.00 41.70 -8.70
CA ARG A 652 21.46 41.30 -7.37
C ARG A 652 20.45 41.80 -6.34
N GLN A 653 19.71 40.90 -5.67
CA GLN A 653 18.58 41.37 -4.90
C GLN A 653 18.49 40.67 -3.56
N THR A 654 18.13 41.45 -2.57
CA THR A 654 17.75 41.00 -1.25
C THR A 654 16.28 40.61 -1.28
N GLY A 655 15.91 39.45 -0.74
CA GLY A 655 14.51 39.04 -0.62
C GLY A 655 14.29 37.56 -0.43
N PRO A 656 13.06 37.15 -0.12
CA PRO A 656 12.70 35.75 0.02
C PRO A 656 12.54 35.07 -1.32
N PHE A 657 12.73 33.74 -1.31
CA PHE A 657 12.48 32.86 -2.45
C PHE A 657 11.88 31.55 -2.01
N ALA A 658 11.14 30.92 -2.90
CA ALA A 658 10.55 29.61 -2.72
C ALA A 658 10.69 28.81 -4.01
N ALA A 659 10.88 27.50 -3.89
CA ALA A 659 10.91 26.59 -5.02
C ALA A 659 10.32 25.25 -4.66
N ALA A 660 9.79 24.56 -5.66
CA ALA A 660 9.30 23.20 -5.53
C ALA A 660 9.64 22.39 -6.78
N ARG A 661 9.93 21.10 -6.60
CA ARG A 661 10.18 20.13 -7.68
C ARG A 661 9.42 18.85 -7.40
N VAL A 662 8.87 18.29 -8.47
CA VAL A 662 8.34 16.93 -8.47
C VAL A 662 9.10 16.13 -9.52
N GLY A 663 9.43 14.87 -9.25
CA GLY A 663 10.15 14.03 -10.19
C GLY A 663 9.80 12.56 -10.02
N ARG A 664 9.86 11.83 -11.13
CA ARG A 664 9.82 10.37 -11.16
C ARG A 664 11.09 9.87 -11.83
N TYR A 665 11.79 9.00 -11.15
CA TYR A 665 13.07 8.47 -11.59
C TYR A 665 13.05 6.95 -11.55
N ASP A 666 13.73 6.38 -12.52
CA ASP A 666 14.05 4.97 -12.65
C ASP A 666 15.58 4.85 -12.62
N LEU A 667 16.09 4.14 -11.63
CA LEU A 667 17.52 4.09 -11.32
C LEU A 667 18.09 2.75 -11.74
N ASP A 668 19.17 2.79 -12.52
CA ASP A 668 19.87 1.62 -13.00
C ASP A 668 20.83 1.12 -11.91
N VAL A 669 20.29 0.36 -10.99
CA VAL A 669 21.00 -0.24 -9.85
C VAL A 669 20.98 -1.76 -9.97
N ARG A 670 21.59 -2.46 -9.03
CA ARG A 670 21.52 -3.93 -8.99
C ARG A 670 20.05 -4.37 -8.70
N GLY A 671 19.29 -4.64 -9.77
CA GLY A 671 17.83 -4.78 -9.78
C GLY A 671 17.16 -3.53 -10.33
N ASP A 672 15.87 -3.34 -10.07
CA ASP A 672 15.11 -2.15 -10.48
C ASP A 672 14.75 -1.29 -9.25
N LEU A 673 14.90 0.01 -9.36
CA LEU A 673 14.52 0.97 -8.33
C LEU A 673 13.76 2.15 -8.97
N GLU A 674 12.47 2.22 -8.73
CA GLU A 674 11.64 3.35 -9.14
C GLU A 674 11.41 4.28 -7.95
N THR A 675 11.53 5.60 -8.13
CA THR A 675 11.28 6.58 -7.07
C THR A 675 10.50 7.79 -7.58
N ASN A 676 9.56 8.25 -6.76
CA ASN A 676 8.84 9.51 -6.95
C ASN A 676 9.24 10.46 -5.82
N VAL A 677 9.69 11.66 -6.17
CA VAL A 677 10.21 12.63 -5.20
C VAL A 677 9.48 13.95 -5.35
N ILE A 678 9.12 14.57 -4.23
CA ILE A 678 8.72 15.96 -4.14
C ILE A 678 9.66 16.68 -3.19
N SER A 679 10.22 17.79 -3.62
CA SER A 679 11.14 18.63 -2.87
C SER A 679 10.64 20.06 -2.81
N GLY A 680 10.79 20.71 -1.68
CA GLY A 680 10.48 22.10 -1.44
C GLY A 680 11.64 22.85 -0.82
N LEU A 681 11.77 24.13 -1.15
CA LEU A 681 12.82 25.01 -0.71
C LEU A 681 12.24 26.38 -0.36
N LEU A 682 12.57 26.90 0.81
CA LEU A 682 12.24 28.24 1.24
C LEU A 682 13.51 28.94 1.74
N GLY A 683 13.78 30.17 1.29
CA GLY A 683 14.98 30.85 1.72
C GLY A 683 14.91 32.37 1.62
N TYR A 684 15.96 32.99 2.12
CA TYR A 684 16.17 34.43 2.07
C TYR A 684 17.59 34.74 1.62
N ALA A 685 17.73 35.66 0.69
CA ALA A 685 19.00 36.10 0.13
C ALA A 685 19.31 37.54 0.47
N VAL A 686 20.59 37.83 0.65
CA VAL A 686 21.12 39.19 0.86
C VAL A 686 22.19 39.46 -0.19
N ASN A 687 22.09 40.60 -0.84
CA ASN A 687 23.09 41.06 -1.78
C ASN A 687 24.17 41.89 -1.07
N LEU A 688 25.43 41.51 -1.26
CA LEU A 688 26.61 42.16 -0.67
C LEU A 688 27.56 42.61 -1.81
N GLN A 689 27.33 43.79 -2.38
CA GLN A 689 28.26 44.45 -3.34
C GLN A 689 28.85 43.52 -4.40
N GLY A 690 28.05 42.74 -5.08
CA GLY A 690 28.51 41.84 -6.12
C GLY A 690 28.53 40.37 -5.76
N SER A 691 28.31 40.06 -4.51
CA SER A 691 28.11 38.69 -4.04
C SER A 691 26.74 38.55 -3.46
N GLU A 692 26.24 37.34 -3.44
CA GLU A 692 24.96 37.00 -2.81
C GLU A 692 25.21 35.92 -1.75
N ILE A 693 24.64 36.09 -0.58
CA ILE A 693 24.63 35.08 0.46
C ILE A 693 23.17 34.83 0.85
N GLY A 694 22.81 33.58 1.05
CA GLY A 694 21.47 33.23 1.48
C GLY A 694 21.45 32.03 2.44
N ALA A 695 20.35 31.96 3.18
CA ALA A 695 20.03 30.83 4.00
C ALA A 695 18.70 30.21 3.53
N PHE A 696 18.57 28.92 3.70
CA PHE A 696 17.40 28.20 3.25
C PHE A 696 17.03 27.05 4.19
N VAL A 697 15.77 26.67 4.12
CA VAL A 697 15.21 25.43 4.65
C VAL A 697 14.79 24.59 3.47
N GLU A 698 15.15 23.33 3.49
CA GLU A 698 14.69 22.35 2.50
C GLU A 698 13.84 21.26 3.17
N MET A 699 12.89 20.72 2.42
CA MET A 699 12.05 19.62 2.87
C MET A 699 11.58 18.81 1.66
N GLY A 700 11.31 17.54 1.87
CA GLY A 700 10.75 16.74 0.81
C GLY A 700 10.26 15.39 1.27
N HIS A 701 9.57 14.75 0.34
CA HIS A 701 8.99 13.44 0.48
C HIS A 701 9.26 12.63 -0.79
N GLY A 702 9.63 11.38 -0.61
CA GLY A 702 9.78 10.43 -1.72
C GLY A 702 9.11 9.11 -1.39
N THR A 703 8.58 8.43 -2.41
CA THR A 703 8.17 7.03 -2.36
C THR A 703 8.98 6.24 -3.35
N TYR A 704 9.32 5.00 -3.03
CA TYR A 704 10.10 4.17 -3.92
C TYR A 704 9.66 2.71 -3.86
N ASP A 705 9.85 2.02 -4.99
CA ASP A 705 9.66 0.57 -5.15
C ASP A 705 10.98 -0.06 -5.55
N THR A 706 11.36 -1.15 -4.89
CA THR A 706 12.56 -1.93 -5.17
C THR A 706 12.20 -3.29 -5.76
N LYS A 707 13.06 -3.83 -6.63
CA LYS A 707 12.97 -5.21 -7.11
C LYS A 707 14.37 -5.81 -7.10
N THR A 708 14.52 -6.98 -6.51
CA THR A 708 15.81 -7.66 -6.48
C THR A 708 16.27 -8.11 -7.87
N ALA A 709 17.56 -8.29 -8.04
CA ALA A 709 18.13 -8.85 -9.27
C ALA A 709 17.63 -10.28 -9.56
N ALA A 710 17.75 -10.71 -10.81
CA ALA A 710 17.20 -11.97 -11.31
C ALA A 710 17.87 -13.26 -10.79
N ALA A 711 19.06 -13.17 -10.23
CA ALA A 711 19.95 -14.32 -9.97
C ALA A 711 19.79 -14.98 -8.59
N SER A 712 18.84 -14.54 -7.77
CA SER A 712 18.62 -15.18 -6.46
C SER A 712 17.97 -16.55 -6.60
N PRO A 713 18.50 -17.62 -6.00
CA PRO A 713 17.82 -18.92 -5.96
C PRO A 713 16.46 -18.86 -5.24
N LEU A 714 16.26 -17.86 -4.37
CA LEU A 714 15.00 -17.61 -3.66
C LEU A 714 13.96 -16.86 -4.49
N GLY A 715 14.30 -16.45 -5.73
CA GLY A 715 13.44 -15.64 -6.57
C GLY A 715 13.54 -14.15 -6.28
N LYS A 716 12.84 -13.39 -7.11
CA LYS A 716 12.76 -11.93 -6.99
C LYS A 716 11.74 -11.55 -5.94
N ILE A 717 12.06 -10.53 -5.16
CA ILE A 717 11.10 -9.88 -4.26
C ILE A 717 10.90 -8.42 -4.66
N ARG A 718 9.80 -7.86 -4.20
CA ARG A 718 9.49 -6.44 -4.27
C ARG A 718 9.46 -5.86 -2.87
N GLY A 719 10.11 -4.71 -2.69
CA GLY A 719 9.99 -3.90 -1.49
C GLY A 719 9.47 -2.52 -1.83
N ASP A 720 8.86 -1.86 -0.90
CA ASP A 720 8.40 -0.49 -1.02
C ASP A 720 8.86 0.36 0.17
N GLY A 721 9.01 1.66 -0.05
CA GLY A 721 9.44 2.54 1.00
C GLY A 721 9.13 4.00 0.77
N LYS A 722 9.47 4.81 1.76
CA LYS A 722 9.26 6.26 1.77
C LYS A 722 10.43 6.97 2.42
N HIS A 723 10.71 8.16 1.91
CA HIS A 723 11.64 9.10 2.54
C HIS A 723 10.93 10.38 2.94
N ASN A 724 11.29 10.93 4.07
CA ASN A 724 10.95 12.29 4.48
C ASN A 724 12.22 12.96 4.93
N TYR A 725 12.50 14.14 4.41
CA TYR A 725 13.66 14.90 4.87
C TYR A 725 13.32 16.33 5.18
N VAL A 726 14.07 16.91 6.10
CA VAL A 726 14.07 18.33 6.43
C VAL A 726 15.49 18.75 6.76
N GLY A 727 15.92 19.88 6.22
CA GLY A 727 17.25 20.40 6.43
C GLY A 727 17.31 21.90 6.32
N LEU A 728 18.47 22.42 6.67
CA LEU A 728 18.79 23.82 6.54
C LEU A 728 20.19 23.98 5.97
N GLY A 729 20.43 25.12 5.33
CA GLY A 729 21.73 25.39 4.76
C GLY A 729 21.96 26.87 4.46
N VAL A 730 23.18 27.13 4.06
CA VAL A 730 23.60 28.44 3.59
C VAL A 730 24.28 28.29 2.24
N TYR A 731 24.10 29.28 1.37
CA TYR A 731 24.73 29.31 0.07
C TYR A 731 25.35 30.68 -0.22
N GLY A 732 26.29 30.70 -1.17
CA GLY A 732 26.88 31.90 -1.64
C GLY A 732 27.12 31.87 -3.17
N ASN A 733 26.95 33.03 -3.80
CA ASN A 733 27.32 33.28 -5.18
C ASN A 733 28.28 34.49 -5.21
N TYR A 734 29.46 34.28 -5.76
CA TYR A 734 30.46 35.31 -5.91
C TYR A 734 30.65 35.65 -7.37
N THR A 735 30.50 36.91 -7.75
CA THR A 735 30.82 37.42 -9.06
C THR A 735 32.25 37.97 -9.06
N THR A 736 33.07 37.44 -9.92
CA THR A 736 34.46 37.88 -10.04
C THR A 736 34.51 39.29 -10.64
N PRO A 737 35.66 40.00 -10.48
CA PRO A 737 35.86 41.32 -11.15
C PRO A 737 35.73 41.28 -12.67
N TRP A 738 35.86 40.11 -13.32
CA TRP A 738 35.65 39.94 -14.74
C TRP A 738 34.18 39.92 -15.17
N GLU A 739 33.23 39.92 -14.23
CA GLU A 739 31.74 39.95 -14.38
C GLU A 739 31.13 38.78 -15.19
N TRP A 740 31.90 38.11 -16.07
CA TRP A 740 31.44 36.95 -16.81
C TRP A 740 31.64 35.63 -16.11
N LEU A 741 32.46 35.56 -15.06
CA LEU A 741 32.81 34.36 -14.30
C LEU A 741 32.25 34.47 -12.86
N HIS A 742 31.55 33.45 -12.45
CA HIS A 742 30.89 33.35 -11.12
C HIS A 742 31.28 32.06 -10.42
N PHE A 743 31.40 32.09 -9.11
CA PHE A 743 31.55 30.92 -8.25
C PHE A 743 30.31 30.75 -7.37
N THR A 744 29.89 29.50 -7.20
CA THR A 744 28.75 29.17 -6.36
C THR A 744 29.15 28.10 -5.35
N GLY A 745 28.50 28.10 -4.20
CA GLY A 745 28.71 27.04 -3.22
C GLY A 745 27.62 27.05 -2.16
N TYR A 746 27.39 25.88 -1.58
CA TYR A 746 26.52 25.74 -0.40
C TYR A 746 27.04 24.67 0.54
N VAL A 747 26.57 24.74 1.78
CA VAL A 747 26.63 23.66 2.75
C VAL A 747 25.25 23.52 3.37
N LYS A 748 24.84 22.27 3.59
CA LYS A 748 23.53 21.94 4.15
C LYS A 748 23.61 20.74 5.07
N GLY A 749 22.61 20.57 5.92
CA GLY A 749 22.47 19.38 6.76
C GLY A 749 21.09 19.30 7.36
N GLY A 750 20.71 18.11 7.76
CA GLY A 750 19.37 17.85 8.25
C GLY A 750 19.14 16.41 8.67
N TRP A 751 17.89 16.02 8.71
CA TRP A 751 17.42 14.70 9.06
C TRP A 751 16.65 14.08 7.90
N LEU A 752 16.94 12.82 7.63
CA LEU A 752 16.25 12.00 6.66
C LEU A 752 15.68 10.77 7.36
N ARG A 753 14.36 10.60 7.29
CA ARG A 753 13.66 9.41 7.76
C ARG A 753 13.41 8.50 6.58
N ASN A 754 13.80 7.23 6.71
CA ASN A 754 13.58 6.19 5.72
C ASN A 754 12.70 5.10 6.33
N GLU A 755 11.57 4.82 5.69
CA GLU A 755 10.67 3.72 5.99
C GLU A 755 10.74 2.72 4.83
N PHE A 756 10.87 1.44 5.12
CA PHE A 756 10.99 0.39 4.10
C PHE A 756 10.34 -0.91 4.54
N SER A 757 9.81 -1.66 3.58
CA SER A 757 9.22 -2.98 3.78
C SER A 757 9.51 -3.89 2.60
N ALA A 758 9.94 -5.13 2.86
CA ALA A 758 10.12 -6.17 1.85
C ALA A 758 10.01 -7.58 2.46
N PRO A 759 9.50 -8.58 1.71
CA PRO A 759 9.53 -9.98 2.13
C PRO A 759 10.90 -10.59 1.83
N ILE A 760 11.77 -10.73 2.82
CA ILE A 760 13.09 -11.36 2.68
C ILE A 760 13.03 -12.77 3.27
N ALA A 761 13.45 -13.79 2.53
CA ALA A 761 13.34 -15.21 2.90
C ALA A 761 11.91 -15.60 3.34
N GLY A 762 10.89 -15.02 2.72
CA GLY A 762 9.49 -15.25 3.08
C GLY A 762 9.00 -14.52 4.34
N VAL A 763 9.86 -13.73 4.99
CA VAL A 763 9.54 -12.97 6.20
C VAL A 763 9.45 -11.48 5.86
N SER A 764 8.41 -10.78 6.34
CA SER A 764 8.33 -9.32 6.19
C SER A 764 9.43 -8.66 7.02
N VAL A 765 10.25 -7.86 6.35
CA VAL A 765 11.29 -7.04 6.97
C VAL A 765 10.91 -5.59 6.82
N ASP A 766 10.60 -4.96 7.94
CA ASP A 766 10.18 -3.58 8.00
C ASP A 766 11.18 -2.77 8.84
N PHE A 767 11.56 -1.59 8.37
CA PHE A 767 12.31 -0.66 9.20
C PHE A 767 11.86 0.78 9.00
N ASP A 768 12.03 1.55 10.07
CA ASP A 768 11.78 2.98 10.14
C ASP A 768 12.92 3.63 10.91
N ARG A 769 13.75 4.39 10.22
CA ARG A 769 14.95 5.02 10.80
C ARG A 769 15.10 6.46 10.36
N THR A 770 15.64 7.26 11.25
CA THR A 770 16.03 8.64 10.99
C THR A 770 17.53 8.76 11.14
N SER A 771 18.20 9.27 10.12
CA SER A 771 19.63 9.51 10.08
C SER A 771 19.93 10.97 9.77
N ASN A 772 21.12 11.43 10.16
CA ASN A 772 21.61 12.72 9.75
C ASN A 772 22.12 12.66 8.31
N TYR A 773 21.86 13.71 7.55
CA TYR A 773 22.45 13.92 6.25
C TYR A 773 23.11 15.29 6.16
N TRP A 774 24.07 15.40 5.26
CA TRP A 774 24.78 16.66 4.95
C TRP A 774 25.11 16.73 3.48
N GLY A 775 25.29 17.94 2.97
CA GLY A 775 25.68 18.15 1.60
C GLY A 775 26.52 19.40 1.43
N ALA A 776 27.40 19.36 0.46
CA ALA A 776 28.22 20.49 0.05
C ALA A 776 28.31 20.57 -1.46
N HIS A 777 28.36 21.78 -1.97
CA HIS A 777 28.50 22.06 -3.40
C HIS A 777 29.55 23.15 -3.62
N LEU A 778 30.30 22.98 -4.68
CA LEU A 778 31.17 24.00 -5.24
C LEU A 778 31.03 24.01 -6.77
N GLY A 779 30.74 25.18 -7.33
CA GLY A 779 30.54 25.33 -8.76
C GLY A 779 31.07 26.64 -9.30
N MET A 780 31.24 26.65 -10.62
CA MET A 780 31.55 27.87 -11.37
C MET A 780 30.69 27.93 -12.64
N TYR A 781 30.35 29.11 -13.06
CA TYR A 781 29.72 29.32 -14.36
C TYR A 781 30.21 30.58 -15.03
N GLY A 782 30.31 30.49 -16.33
CA GLY A 782 30.60 31.61 -17.21
C GLY A 782 29.37 32.05 -17.99
N GLU A 783 29.15 33.37 -18.11
CA GLU A 783 28.06 33.95 -18.88
C GLU A 783 28.59 34.76 -20.04
N VAL A 784 28.07 34.46 -21.23
CA VAL A 784 28.42 35.18 -22.46
C VAL A 784 27.19 35.45 -23.31
N GLN A 785 27.15 36.57 -24.00
CA GLN A 785 26.14 36.87 -25.01
C GLN A 785 26.54 36.15 -26.30
N ALA A 786 25.92 35.00 -26.56
CA ALA A 786 26.24 34.15 -27.72
C ALA A 786 25.66 34.70 -29.03
N ALA A 787 24.56 35.47 -28.99
CA ALA A 787 23.95 36.15 -30.11
C ALA A 787 23.12 37.33 -29.57
N GLU A 788 22.64 38.22 -30.47
CA GLU A 788 21.89 39.44 -30.08
C GLU A 788 20.80 39.22 -29.02
N LYS A 789 20.10 38.10 -29.10
CA LYS A 789 19.03 37.72 -28.19
C LYS A 789 19.26 36.41 -27.43
N ILE A 790 20.46 35.83 -27.53
CA ILE A 790 20.76 34.54 -26.89
C ILE A 790 21.92 34.72 -25.90
N LYS A 791 21.63 34.51 -24.63
CA LYS A 791 22.60 34.42 -23.56
C LYS A 791 22.95 32.96 -23.31
N ASN A 792 24.23 32.64 -23.25
CA ASN A 792 24.73 31.32 -22.89
C ASN A 792 25.33 31.36 -21.50
N ARG A 793 25.07 30.34 -20.71
CA ARG A 793 25.70 30.04 -19.43
C ARG A 793 26.28 28.64 -19.47
N THR A 794 27.60 28.53 -19.39
CA THR A 794 28.30 27.26 -19.28
C THR A 794 28.77 27.08 -17.84
N PHE A 795 28.53 25.92 -17.25
CA PHE A 795 28.80 25.68 -15.83
C PHE A 795 29.51 24.32 -15.60
N LEU A 796 30.18 24.27 -14.46
CA LEU A 796 30.77 23.07 -13.87
C LEU A 796 30.44 23.06 -12.38
N ASN A 797 29.82 22.01 -11.90
CA ASN A 797 29.41 21.81 -10.51
C ASN A 797 29.99 20.53 -9.95
N TYR A 798 30.41 20.56 -8.71
CA TYR A 798 30.76 19.40 -7.92
C TYR A 798 29.84 19.33 -6.69
N PHE A 799 29.37 18.13 -6.38
CA PHE A 799 28.50 17.86 -5.24
C PHE A 799 29.10 16.77 -4.37
N TYR A 800 28.97 16.93 -3.09
CA TYR A 800 29.24 15.93 -2.08
C TYR A 800 28.02 15.82 -1.17
N ASP A 801 27.44 14.63 -1.08
CA ASP A 801 26.34 14.30 -0.19
C ASP A 801 26.74 13.15 0.71
N GLY A 802 26.38 13.23 1.96
CA GLY A 802 26.65 12.21 2.96
C GLY A 802 25.43 11.90 3.81
N ARG A 803 25.35 10.66 4.24
CA ARG A 803 24.39 10.20 5.25
C ARG A 803 25.12 9.29 6.23
N GLU A 804 24.81 9.39 7.53
CA GLU A 804 25.45 8.54 8.53
C GLU A 804 25.04 7.06 8.41
N SER A 805 25.85 6.19 8.99
CA SER A 805 25.56 4.74 9.07
C SER A 805 24.34 4.48 9.95
N GLU A 806 23.63 3.41 9.62
CA GLU A 806 22.42 2.99 10.32
C GLU A 806 22.49 1.51 10.68
N SER A 807 21.85 1.13 11.76
CA SER A 807 21.71 -0.29 12.15
C SER A 807 20.27 -0.59 12.49
N TYR A 808 19.82 -1.77 12.06
CA TYR A 808 18.49 -2.28 12.28
C TYR A 808 18.57 -3.69 12.85
N GLU A 809 17.78 -4.00 13.86
CA GLU A 809 17.59 -5.33 14.39
C GLU A 809 16.21 -5.83 13.99
N ALA A 810 16.14 -6.94 13.28
CA ALA A 810 14.87 -7.52 12.87
C ALA A 810 14.10 -8.02 14.09
N SER A 811 12.83 -7.64 14.18
CA SER A 811 11.92 -8.11 15.22
C SER A 811 10.86 -9.00 14.61
N GLY A 812 10.45 -10.06 15.29
CA GLY A 812 9.43 -10.99 14.79
C GLY A 812 9.57 -12.40 15.35
N SER A 813 9.14 -13.40 14.57
CA SER A 813 9.19 -14.83 14.96
C SER A 813 10.59 -15.31 15.30
N SER A 814 10.72 -16.49 15.95
CA SER A 814 12.00 -17.09 16.34
C SER A 814 12.98 -17.27 15.17
N ALA A 815 12.47 -17.44 13.95
CA ALA A 815 13.30 -17.53 12.73
C ALA A 815 13.99 -16.22 12.34
N VAL A 816 13.55 -15.09 12.90
CA VAL A 816 14.02 -13.73 12.59
C VAL A 816 14.80 -13.12 13.76
N ALA A 817 14.55 -13.60 14.99
CA ALA A 817 15.11 -13.04 16.21
C ALA A 817 16.63 -13.02 16.19
N GLY A 818 17.21 -11.82 16.32
CA GLY A 818 18.66 -11.61 16.40
C GLY A 818 19.36 -11.31 15.08
N ALA A 819 18.65 -11.27 13.95
CA ALA A 819 19.21 -10.79 12.70
C ALA A 819 19.40 -9.27 12.76
N ARG A 820 20.62 -8.79 12.53
CA ARG A 820 20.98 -7.37 12.51
C ARG A 820 21.51 -7.00 11.15
N PHE A 821 21.04 -5.88 10.64
CA PHE A 821 21.51 -5.29 9.39
C PHE A 821 22.21 -3.97 9.72
N HIS A 822 23.38 -3.78 9.18
CA HIS A 822 24.14 -2.55 9.28
C HIS A 822 24.33 -1.96 7.88
N PHE A 823 23.98 -0.70 7.72
CA PHE A 823 24.21 0.07 6.51
C PHE A 823 25.35 1.02 6.77
N ASP A 824 26.38 0.98 5.96
CA ASP A 824 27.50 1.87 6.06
C ASP A 824 27.09 3.32 5.72
N ALA A 825 27.92 4.27 6.11
CA ALA A 825 27.70 5.66 5.78
C ALA A 825 27.73 5.86 4.26
N LEU A 826 26.65 6.42 3.72
CA LEU A 826 26.57 6.72 2.29
C LEU A 826 27.35 8.00 2.00
N ASN A 827 28.29 7.95 1.06
CA ASN A 827 29.04 9.09 0.57
C ASN A 827 28.91 9.16 -0.95
N VAL A 828 28.34 10.26 -1.44
CA VAL A 828 28.09 10.46 -2.86
C VAL A 828 28.92 11.61 -3.39
N HIS A 829 29.65 11.36 -4.47
CA HIS A 829 30.44 12.36 -5.17
C HIS A 829 30.01 12.39 -6.63
N ARG A 830 29.61 13.56 -7.11
CA ARG A 830 29.19 13.74 -8.50
C ARG A 830 29.61 15.08 -9.07
N VAL A 831 29.79 15.11 -10.37
CA VAL A 831 30.06 16.33 -11.14
C VAL A 831 29.00 16.54 -12.19
N GLN A 832 28.69 17.79 -12.45
CA GLN A 832 27.84 18.19 -13.57
C GLN A 832 28.53 19.24 -14.42
N ALA A 833 28.51 19.07 -15.73
CA ALA A 833 28.95 20.08 -16.70
C ALA A 833 27.83 20.31 -17.71
N GLY A 834 27.55 21.57 -18.03
CA GLY A 834 26.46 21.84 -18.94
C GLY A 834 26.46 23.25 -19.51
N SER A 835 25.55 23.45 -20.44
CA SER A 835 25.30 24.76 -21.06
C SER A 835 23.80 25.04 -21.12
N LEU A 836 23.44 26.24 -20.65
CA LEU A 836 22.08 26.78 -20.71
C LEU A 836 22.04 27.92 -21.70
N PHE A 837 21.08 27.89 -22.61
CA PHE A 837 20.79 28.91 -23.59
C PHE A 837 19.48 29.58 -23.25
N GLU A 838 19.52 30.86 -22.96
CA GLU A 838 18.36 31.70 -22.66
C GLU A 838 18.07 32.61 -23.84
N TYR A 839 16.84 32.55 -24.36
CA TYR A 839 16.38 33.45 -25.39
C TYR A 839 15.67 34.66 -24.77
N GLN A 840 16.27 35.84 -24.96
CA GLN A 840 15.74 37.11 -24.46
C GLN A 840 14.58 37.59 -25.34
N HIS A 841 13.43 36.89 -25.21
CA HIS A 841 12.22 37.22 -26.00
C HIS A 841 11.69 38.62 -25.67
N SER A 842 11.58 38.94 -24.38
CA SER A 842 11.16 40.24 -23.88
C SER A 842 11.76 40.52 -22.50
N SER A 843 11.60 41.73 -21.99
CA SER A 843 12.02 42.04 -20.60
C SER A 843 11.25 41.26 -19.56
N ALA A 844 10.06 40.71 -19.90
CA ALA A 844 9.20 39.96 -19.00
C ALA A 844 9.30 38.44 -19.15
N LEU A 845 9.62 37.92 -20.33
CA LEU A 845 9.60 36.47 -20.62
C LEU A 845 10.88 36.04 -21.32
N ARG A 846 11.55 35.04 -20.75
CA ARG A 846 12.81 34.47 -21.22
C ARG A 846 12.74 32.93 -21.20
N PRO A 847 12.38 32.30 -22.33
CA PRO A 847 12.50 30.85 -22.45
C PRO A 847 13.95 30.39 -22.49
N TYR A 848 14.22 29.18 -21.95
CA TYR A 848 15.55 28.60 -21.98
C TYR A 848 15.52 27.11 -22.29
N ALA A 849 16.67 26.63 -22.77
CA ALA A 849 16.98 25.23 -22.93
C ALA A 849 18.38 24.95 -22.37
N ALA A 850 18.59 23.81 -21.72
CA ALA A 850 19.91 23.41 -21.22
C ALA A 850 20.18 21.94 -21.49
N VAL A 851 21.46 21.64 -21.73
CA VAL A 851 21.98 20.28 -21.79
C VAL A 851 23.04 20.14 -20.71
N THR A 852 22.90 19.14 -19.86
CA THR A 852 23.81 18.85 -18.75
C THR A 852 24.25 17.41 -18.81
N TYR A 853 25.53 17.17 -18.63
CA TYR A 853 26.11 15.87 -18.38
C TYR A 853 26.45 15.76 -16.90
N GLU A 854 25.99 14.72 -16.25
CA GLU A 854 26.28 14.38 -14.86
C GLU A 854 27.07 13.07 -14.82
N TYR A 855 28.06 12.99 -13.97
CA TYR A 855 28.78 11.77 -13.67
C TYR A 855 28.92 11.61 -12.16
N ALA A 856 28.32 10.54 -11.63
CA ALA A 856 28.52 10.09 -10.26
C ALA A 856 29.69 9.10 -10.23
N PHE A 857 30.78 9.45 -9.56
CA PHE A 857 31.98 8.64 -9.49
C PHE A 857 32.19 7.97 -8.15
N LYS A 858 31.29 8.18 -7.21
CA LYS A 858 31.09 7.44 -5.99
C LYS A 858 29.63 7.60 -5.54
N ALA A 859 28.93 6.51 -5.42
CA ALA A 859 27.55 6.48 -4.95
C ALA A 859 27.19 5.05 -4.50
N ASP A 860 28.08 4.45 -3.68
CA ASP A 860 27.98 3.07 -3.23
C ASP A 860 27.17 2.99 -1.94
N ALA A 861 26.22 2.06 -1.89
CA ALA A 861 25.61 1.60 -0.66
C ALA A 861 26.21 0.24 -0.31
N GLU A 862 26.84 0.17 0.85
CA GLU A 862 27.45 -1.03 1.42
C GLU A 862 26.85 -1.33 2.79
N GLY A 863 27.05 -2.56 3.27
CA GLY A 863 26.56 -2.94 4.59
C GLY A 863 26.84 -4.40 4.94
N SER A 864 26.37 -4.81 6.09
CA SER A 864 26.53 -6.19 6.57
C SER A 864 25.26 -6.70 7.24
N ALA A 865 25.08 -8.01 7.17
CA ALA A 865 24.06 -8.76 7.88
C ALA A 865 24.73 -9.64 8.93
N ARG A 866 24.21 -9.66 10.16
CA ARG A 866 24.71 -10.47 11.26
C ARG A 866 23.58 -11.29 11.86
N ASP A 867 23.85 -12.53 12.13
CA ASP A 867 22.98 -13.44 12.89
C ASP A 867 23.77 -14.20 13.97
N HIS A 868 23.19 -15.28 14.50
CA HIS A 868 23.83 -16.11 15.54
C HIS A 868 25.07 -16.88 15.04
N ILE A 869 25.22 -17.06 13.72
CA ILE A 869 26.36 -17.78 13.12
C ILE A 869 27.53 -16.84 12.88
N GLY A 870 27.24 -15.58 12.48
CA GLY A 870 28.31 -14.62 12.20
C GLY A 870 27.84 -13.44 11.33
N THR A 871 28.81 -12.67 10.86
CA THR A 871 28.57 -11.50 10.03
C THR A 871 28.98 -11.78 8.60
N LEU A 872 28.10 -11.43 7.64
CA LEU A 872 28.34 -11.48 6.20
C LEU A 872 28.22 -10.09 5.60
N ALA A 873 29.06 -9.72 4.67
CA ALA A 873 28.89 -8.49 3.88
C ALA A 873 27.67 -8.64 2.98
N MET A 874 26.77 -7.67 2.99
CA MET A 874 25.67 -7.60 2.03
C MET A 874 26.21 -7.20 0.65
N ASN A 875 25.59 -7.73 -0.40
CA ASN A 875 25.93 -7.32 -1.75
C ASN A 875 25.63 -5.85 -1.93
N GLY A 876 26.66 -5.04 -2.14
CA GLY A 876 26.53 -3.61 -2.39
C GLY A 876 25.75 -3.30 -3.66
N THR A 877 25.16 -2.13 -3.71
CA THR A 877 24.57 -1.54 -4.92
C THR A 877 25.04 -0.11 -5.06
N ASP A 878 25.16 0.36 -6.30
CA ASP A 878 25.68 1.69 -6.59
C ASP A 878 24.80 2.42 -7.62
N LEU A 879 24.95 3.73 -7.68
CA LEU A 879 24.37 4.61 -8.68
C LEU A 879 25.48 5.37 -9.44
N GLU A 880 26.62 4.72 -9.60
CA GLU A 880 27.74 5.28 -10.32
C GLU A 880 27.48 5.28 -11.84
N GLY A 881 27.99 6.30 -12.50
CA GLY A 881 27.92 6.41 -13.96
C GLY A 881 27.36 7.72 -14.47
N SER A 882 26.97 7.70 -15.72
CA SER A 882 26.62 8.89 -16.51
C SER A 882 25.12 9.10 -16.58
N THR A 883 24.70 10.35 -16.45
CA THR A 883 23.33 10.81 -16.71
C THR A 883 23.36 12.04 -17.62
N GLY A 884 22.62 11.98 -18.73
CA GLY A 884 22.33 13.15 -19.57
C GLY A 884 21.03 13.81 -19.11
N ILE A 885 21.02 15.14 -19.00
CA ILE A 885 19.85 15.91 -18.57
C ILE A 885 19.53 16.95 -19.64
N LEU A 886 18.30 16.93 -20.15
CA LEU A 886 17.75 17.95 -21.03
C LEU A 886 16.73 18.77 -20.24
N SER A 887 16.97 20.09 -20.14
CA SER A 887 16.05 21.01 -19.43
C SER A 887 15.42 21.98 -20.42
N LEU A 888 14.10 22.19 -20.26
CA LEU A 888 13.34 23.22 -21.01
C LEU A 888 12.49 24.02 -20.01
N GLY A 889 12.44 25.32 -20.18
CA GLY A 889 11.66 26.16 -19.27
C GLY A 889 11.58 27.62 -19.71
N TRP A 890 11.04 28.41 -18.81
CA TRP A 890 10.91 29.86 -19.01
C TRP A 890 11.01 30.60 -17.68
N THR A 891 11.58 31.79 -17.73
CA THR A 891 11.60 32.73 -16.63
C THR A 891 10.68 33.91 -16.96
N PHE A 892 9.81 34.26 -16.03
CA PHE A 892 8.94 35.43 -16.10
C PHE A 892 9.38 36.46 -15.05
N MET A 893 9.44 37.73 -15.43
CA MET A 893 9.74 38.85 -14.53
C MET A 893 8.66 39.93 -14.67
N ASN A 894 8.13 40.43 -13.57
CA ASN A 894 7.17 41.52 -13.62
C ASN A 894 7.82 42.85 -14.10
N ARG A 895 7.02 43.80 -14.56
CA ARG A 895 7.51 45.10 -15.09
C ARG A 895 8.32 45.88 -14.05
N ALA A 896 7.99 45.80 -12.79
CA ALA A 896 8.70 46.45 -11.69
C ALA A 896 10.00 45.78 -11.31
N LYS A 897 10.27 44.57 -11.86
CA LYS A 897 11.41 43.70 -11.55
C LYS A 897 11.48 43.29 -10.05
N THR A 898 10.36 43.33 -9.36
CA THR A 898 10.22 42.96 -7.95
C THR A 898 9.79 41.52 -7.72
N PHE A 899 9.33 40.85 -8.76
CA PHE A 899 8.89 39.45 -8.70
C PHE A 899 9.39 38.69 -9.93
N GLU A 900 10.00 37.54 -9.67
CA GLU A 900 10.47 36.62 -10.68
C GLU A 900 9.82 35.25 -10.44
N PHE A 901 9.40 34.62 -11.53
CA PHE A 901 8.82 33.27 -11.53
C PHE A 901 9.52 32.44 -12.62
N ASP A 902 9.97 31.23 -12.28
CA ASP A 902 10.59 30.29 -13.20
C ASP A 902 9.82 28.97 -13.17
N GLY A 903 9.63 28.39 -14.36
CA GLY A 903 9.03 27.06 -14.51
C GLY A 903 9.80 26.26 -15.52
N GLY A 904 10.07 24.98 -15.22
CA GLY A 904 10.85 24.14 -16.10
C GLY A 904 10.54 22.66 -15.94
N VAL A 905 10.91 21.91 -16.99
CA VAL A 905 10.85 20.45 -17.02
C VAL A 905 12.22 19.89 -17.41
N ASN A 906 12.60 18.77 -16.81
CA ASN A 906 13.84 18.08 -17.10
C ASN A 906 13.55 16.62 -17.47
N GLY A 907 14.25 16.12 -18.50
CA GLY A 907 14.28 14.72 -18.89
C GLY A 907 15.66 14.15 -18.64
N TYR A 908 15.73 12.92 -18.13
CA TYR A 908 16.95 12.24 -17.71
C TYR A 908 17.15 10.96 -18.51
N VAL A 909 18.40 10.67 -18.88
CA VAL A 909 18.79 9.45 -19.58
C VAL A 909 20.19 9.02 -19.10
N GLY A 910 20.36 7.73 -18.81
CA GLY A 910 21.59 7.17 -18.27
C GLY A 910 21.33 6.26 -17.08
N VAL A 911 22.19 6.31 -16.05
CA VAL A 911 22.00 5.55 -14.81
C VAL A 911 20.78 6.04 -14.02
N ARG A 912 20.41 7.29 -14.17
CA ARG A 912 19.17 7.88 -13.72
C ARG A 912 18.31 8.28 -14.93
N LYS A 913 17.16 7.65 -15.10
CA LYS A 913 16.17 7.90 -16.16
C LYS A 913 14.94 8.54 -15.54
N GLY A 914 14.18 9.30 -16.33
CA GLY A 914 12.92 9.85 -15.84
C GLY A 914 12.64 11.29 -16.24
N VAL A 915 11.74 11.91 -15.48
CA VAL A 915 11.31 13.29 -15.74
C VAL A 915 11.10 14.03 -14.41
N SER A 916 11.36 15.34 -14.42
CA SER A 916 10.97 16.22 -13.32
C SER A 916 10.39 17.52 -13.83
N ALA A 917 9.57 18.16 -13.00
CA ALA A 917 9.07 19.52 -13.23
C ALA A 917 9.34 20.36 -11.99
N GLN A 918 9.61 21.65 -12.21
CA GLN A 918 9.92 22.57 -11.12
C GLN A 918 9.25 23.93 -11.32
N LEU A 919 8.98 24.58 -10.20
CA LEU A 919 8.49 25.94 -10.13
C LEU A 919 9.30 26.69 -9.06
N GLN A 920 9.61 27.95 -9.35
CA GLN A 920 10.35 28.83 -8.43
C GLN A 920 9.73 30.23 -8.44
N ALA A 921 9.78 30.89 -7.32
CA ALA A 921 9.36 32.29 -7.19
C ALA A 921 10.34 33.03 -6.29
N ALA A 922 10.68 34.26 -6.67
CA ALA A 922 11.52 35.13 -5.86
C ALA A 922 10.92 36.54 -5.80
N TRP A 923 10.87 37.10 -4.63
CA TRP A 923 10.47 38.49 -4.38
C TRP A 923 11.71 39.31 -4.07
N LYS A 924 11.69 40.53 -4.54
CA LYS A 924 12.83 41.43 -4.53
C LYS A 924 12.43 42.76 -3.90
N PHE A 925 13.19 43.16 -2.92
CA PHE A 925 12.97 44.39 -2.18
C PHE A 925 14.09 45.42 -2.39
#